data_c09f67ae3899406e4fcc77e55ca8a7c0
#
_entry.id   c09f67ae3899406e4fcc77e55ca8a7c0
#
_cell.length_a   1.000
_cell.length_b   1.000
_cell.length_c   1.000
_cell.angle_alpha   90.00
_cell.angle_beta   90.00
_cell.angle_gamma   90.00
#
_symmetry.space_group_name_H-M   'P 1'
#
loop_
_entity.id
_entity.type
_entity.pdbx_description
1 polymer ?
#
loop_
_entity_poly.entity_id
_entity_poly.type
_entity_poly.pdbx_seq_one_letter_code
_entity_poly.pdbx_strand_id
1 'polypeptide(L)'
;METTHKQIVLGILAHVDSGKTTLSEAMLYRSGAIRKLGRVDHKDAFLDTDTLEKARGITIFSKQALLTAGNTDITLLDTPGHVDFSTETERTLQVLDYAVLVVSGTDGVQSHTETLWRLLRRYHVPTFVFVNKMDLPGKSREELLAQLNHRLGEGFVAFDVPQADRDEALALCDENLMNRMLDAGQLTDADIIPAVARRHVFPCWFGSALRRTENDALESVDALLDGIDRYTRPAPALDAFGVKVFKVSQDEQGTRLTWLRVTGGELKVKAQLSGEADGEPWEEKANQLRLYSGVKYTLAEAIGPGQVCAVTGLTKARPGEGLGAERDSDVPVLEPVLSYQVLLPEGADVHAALGKLHRLEEEEPQLHVVWNETLGEIHVQLMGEVQLEVLRSLLAERFGLNVEFGPGGILYKETITEPMEGVGHYEPLRHYAEVHVKLEPLPRGSGMQFAADCREEVLDKNWQRLVLTHLEEKQHLGVLTGAPLTDVKITLIAGRAHLKHTEGGDFRQATYRAVRQGLMLAKSQLLEPWYAFRLEVPVENLGRAMTDIQRMEGSFDPPESGEEAAVLTGFAPVATMRSYPMEVVGYTRGRGHLTLTLDGYRPCHNAAEIIEAVGYEPEHDLDNPADSVFCAHGAGFVVPWDQVRSHMHVDSGWGKSKSPEQETQAVPQRRTAAYRATLEEDAELLKIFERTYGPIKRDPLAAFRPVQKRERPDFDAQQWEILPEYLLVDGYNIIFAWDELNALAKDSLEAARHKLMDILCNYQGYQKCNLILVFDAYRVPGSPGSIEQYHNIHVVYTKEAETADMFIEHVTHEIGKGRRVRVATSDGMEQIIILGHGALRVSARMFHEEVQNVEKQIRKLVQGEA
;
A
#
# COMPACT_ATOMS: atom_id res chain seq x y z
N MET A 1 -30.99 26.65 -16.07
CA MET A 1 -30.32 25.83 -15.09
C MET A 1 -29.44 24.91 -15.89
N GLU A 2 -28.14 25.17 -15.93
CA GLU A 2 -27.18 24.20 -16.47
C GLU A 2 -27.31 22.94 -15.63
N THR A 3 -27.69 21.84 -16.22
CA THR A 3 -27.68 20.53 -15.61
C THR A 3 -26.20 20.21 -15.40
N THR A 4 -25.72 20.32 -14.17
CA THR A 4 -24.36 19.88 -13.82
C THR A 4 -24.30 18.36 -14.00
N HIS A 5 -23.60 17.92 -15.05
CA HIS A 5 -23.35 16.50 -15.28
C HIS A 5 -22.48 15.93 -14.15
N LYS A 6 -22.71 14.67 -13.80
CA LYS A 6 -21.83 13.93 -12.89
C LYS A 6 -20.49 13.67 -13.59
N GLN A 7 -19.38 13.86 -12.90
CA GLN A 7 -18.04 13.55 -13.40
C GLN A 7 -17.55 12.26 -12.73
N ILE A 8 -17.16 11.27 -13.52
CA ILE A 8 -16.56 10.02 -12.99
C ILE A 8 -15.35 9.57 -13.82
N VAL A 9 -14.41 8.88 -13.17
CA VAL A 9 -13.30 8.18 -13.82
C VAL A 9 -13.62 6.70 -13.84
N LEU A 10 -13.73 6.11 -15.02
CA LEU A 10 -14.09 4.73 -15.25
C LEU A 10 -12.94 3.96 -15.90
N GLY A 11 -12.45 2.91 -15.26
CA GLY A 11 -11.46 2.01 -15.83
C GLY A 11 -12.07 0.81 -16.53
N ILE A 12 -11.52 0.41 -17.68
CA ILE A 12 -11.86 -0.87 -18.32
C ILE A 12 -10.72 -1.84 -18.12
N LEU A 13 -11.02 -2.98 -17.48
CA LEU A 13 -10.06 -4.02 -17.13
C LEU A 13 -10.50 -5.35 -17.73
N ALA A 14 -9.54 -6.12 -18.22
CA ALA A 14 -9.82 -7.43 -18.77
C ALA A 14 -8.58 -8.31 -18.84
N HIS A 15 -8.77 -9.60 -18.86
CA HIS A 15 -7.75 -10.51 -19.39
C HIS A 15 -7.56 -10.30 -20.90
N VAL A 16 -6.38 -10.67 -21.41
CA VAL A 16 -6.07 -10.61 -22.86
C VAL A 16 -7.19 -11.31 -23.65
N ASP A 17 -7.49 -10.78 -24.81
CA ASP A 17 -8.53 -11.28 -25.74
C ASP A 17 -9.97 -11.31 -25.21
N SER A 18 -10.27 -10.83 -24.02
CA SER A 18 -11.67 -10.71 -23.55
C SER A 18 -12.50 -9.65 -24.31
N GLY A 19 -11.84 -8.82 -25.15
CA GLY A 19 -12.48 -7.80 -25.98
C GLY A 19 -12.63 -6.46 -25.29
N LYS A 20 -11.70 -6.11 -24.42
CA LYS A 20 -11.60 -4.85 -23.69
C LYS A 20 -11.65 -3.63 -24.62
N THR A 21 -10.69 -3.51 -25.54
CA THR A 21 -10.62 -2.39 -26.49
C THR A 21 -11.86 -2.35 -27.40
N THR A 22 -12.41 -3.52 -27.77
CA THR A 22 -13.65 -3.60 -28.54
C THR A 22 -14.84 -3.01 -27.77
N LEU A 23 -14.93 -3.28 -26.45
CA LEU A 23 -15.97 -2.69 -25.60
C LEU A 23 -15.76 -1.16 -25.46
N SER A 24 -14.53 -0.72 -25.22
CA SER A 24 -14.18 0.70 -25.13
C SER A 24 -14.59 1.46 -26.43
N GLU A 25 -14.25 0.91 -27.60
CA GLU A 25 -14.67 1.45 -28.91
C GLU A 25 -16.19 1.47 -29.08
N ALA A 26 -16.88 0.40 -28.66
CA ALA A 26 -18.33 0.34 -28.73
C ALA A 26 -19.01 1.39 -27.82
N MET A 27 -18.49 1.59 -26.61
CA MET A 27 -18.98 2.64 -25.69
C MET A 27 -18.76 4.04 -26.28
N LEU A 28 -17.58 4.32 -26.85
CA LEU A 28 -17.29 5.59 -27.53
C LEU A 28 -18.18 5.83 -28.76
N TYR A 29 -18.46 4.78 -29.53
CA TYR A 29 -19.35 4.86 -30.68
C TYR A 29 -20.80 5.10 -30.26
N ARG A 30 -21.31 4.38 -29.25
CA ARG A 30 -22.70 4.50 -28.77
C ARG A 30 -22.95 5.83 -28.06
N SER A 31 -21.99 6.38 -27.36
CA SER A 31 -22.07 7.73 -26.79
C SER A 31 -21.94 8.86 -27.81
N GLY A 32 -21.57 8.54 -29.06
CA GLY A 32 -21.34 9.53 -30.10
C GLY A 32 -19.99 10.26 -30.01
N ALA A 33 -19.11 9.86 -29.13
CA ALA A 33 -17.77 10.44 -29.02
C ALA A 33 -16.92 10.17 -30.26
N ILE A 34 -17.14 9.03 -30.93
CA ILE A 34 -16.53 8.69 -32.22
C ILE A 34 -17.61 8.41 -33.29
N ARG A 35 -17.32 8.75 -34.53
CA ARG A 35 -18.28 8.62 -35.65
C ARG A 35 -18.29 7.24 -36.31
N LYS A 36 -17.20 6.50 -36.18
CA LYS A 36 -16.99 5.18 -36.79
C LYS A 36 -16.56 4.22 -35.69
N LEU A 37 -17.14 3.04 -35.63
CA LEU A 37 -16.71 1.96 -34.74
C LEU A 37 -15.38 1.41 -35.27
N GLY A 38 -14.29 1.62 -34.49
CA GLY A 38 -12.98 1.05 -34.78
C GLY A 38 -12.93 -0.44 -34.48
N ARG A 39 -12.00 -1.16 -35.12
CA ARG A 39 -11.79 -2.59 -34.89
C ARG A 39 -10.30 -2.88 -34.70
N VAL A 40 -9.97 -3.61 -33.68
CA VAL A 40 -8.59 -4.04 -33.38
C VAL A 40 -8.04 -4.88 -34.53
N ASP A 41 -8.83 -5.83 -35.06
CA ASP A 41 -8.44 -6.71 -36.18
C ASP A 41 -8.09 -5.93 -37.46
N HIS A 42 -8.73 -4.78 -37.67
CA HIS A 42 -8.48 -3.90 -38.83
C HIS A 42 -7.43 -2.83 -38.56
N LYS A 43 -6.87 -2.78 -37.32
CA LYS A 43 -5.88 -1.80 -36.87
C LYS A 43 -6.35 -0.35 -36.99
N ASP A 44 -7.67 -0.10 -36.94
CA ASP A 44 -8.31 1.20 -37.06
C ASP A 44 -9.04 1.66 -35.78
N ALA A 45 -8.77 0.98 -34.63
CA ALA A 45 -9.29 1.34 -33.33
C ALA A 45 -8.79 2.74 -32.92
N PHE A 46 -9.69 3.55 -32.35
CA PHE A 46 -9.42 4.93 -31.94
C PHE A 46 -8.42 5.00 -30.77
N LEU A 47 -8.47 4.03 -29.86
CA LEU A 47 -7.61 3.97 -28.70
C LEU A 47 -6.25 3.33 -28.98
N ASP A 48 -6.15 2.39 -29.91
CA ASP A 48 -4.86 1.78 -30.29
C ASP A 48 -4.08 2.72 -31.20
N THR A 49 -3.32 3.62 -30.59
CA THR A 49 -2.61 4.68 -31.31
C THR A 49 -1.16 4.35 -31.58
N ASP A 50 -0.54 3.52 -30.72
CA ASP A 50 0.85 3.13 -30.79
C ASP A 50 1.11 2.07 -31.88
N THR A 51 2.27 2.17 -32.56
CA THR A 51 2.68 1.24 -33.63
C THR A 51 2.92 -0.16 -33.12
N LEU A 52 3.46 -0.29 -31.90
CA LEU A 52 3.72 -1.59 -31.24
C LEU A 52 2.42 -2.26 -30.82
N GLU A 53 1.47 -1.51 -30.27
CA GLU A 53 0.13 -2.00 -29.93
C GLU A 53 -0.60 -2.54 -31.16
N LYS A 54 -0.59 -1.77 -32.27
CA LYS A 54 -1.19 -2.19 -33.54
C LYS A 54 -0.53 -3.42 -34.18
N ALA A 55 0.80 -3.54 -34.02
CA ALA A 55 1.54 -4.69 -34.55
C ALA A 55 1.17 -5.98 -33.82
N ARG A 56 0.94 -5.90 -32.50
CA ARG A 56 0.74 -7.04 -31.61
C ARG A 56 -0.73 -7.32 -31.30
N GLY A 57 -1.62 -6.34 -31.48
CA GLY A 57 -3.03 -6.45 -31.13
C GLY A 57 -3.30 -6.43 -29.62
N ILE A 58 -2.38 -5.89 -28.82
CA ILE A 58 -2.50 -5.79 -27.36
C ILE A 58 -2.36 -4.32 -26.92
N THR A 59 -3.11 -3.90 -25.92
CA THR A 59 -2.91 -2.60 -25.27
C THR A 59 -1.73 -2.70 -24.31
N ILE A 60 -0.76 -1.80 -24.47
CA ILE A 60 0.49 -1.74 -23.66
C ILE A 60 0.38 -0.59 -22.66
N PHE A 61 -0.10 0.56 -23.09
CA PHE A 61 -0.20 1.79 -22.30
C PHE A 61 -1.66 2.14 -22.00
N SER A 62 -1.92 2.66 -20.81
CA SER A 62 -3.24 3.18 -20.45
C SER A 62 -3.59 4.39 -21.35
N LYS A 63 -4.78 4.37 -21.93
CA LYS A 63 -5.29 5.42 -22.80
C LYS A 63 -6.51 6.10 -22.18
N GLN A 64 -6.63 7.39 -22.41
CA GLN A 64 -7.77 8.18 -21.96
C GLN A 64 -8.70 8.51 -23.13
N ALA A 65 -10.00 8.40 -22.90
CA ALA A 65 -11.03 8.95 -23.79
C ALA A 65 -12.13 9.61 -22.98
N LEU A 66 -12.82 10.55 -23.58
CA LEU A 66 -13.94 11.25 -22.97
C LEU A 66 -15.23 10.86 -23.67
N LEU A 67 -16.24 10.51 -22.88
CA LEU A 67 -17.58 10.20 -23.38
C LEU A 67 -18.65 10.67 -22.39
N THR A 68 -19.87 10.83 -22.87
CA THR A 68 -21.03 11.17 -22.03
C THR A 68 -22.10 10.09 -22.16
N ALA A 69 -22.58 9.58 -21.04
CA ALA A 69 -23.69 8.64 -20.97
C ALA A 69 -24.81 9.26 -20.11
N GLY A 70 -25.96 9.52 -20.72
CA GLY A 70 -27.07 10.19 -20.03
C GLY A 70 -26.66 11.53 -19.41
N ASN A 71 -26.64 11.60 -18.07
CA ASN A 71 -26.25 12.76 -17.28
C ASN A 71 -24.88 12.62 -16.62
N THR A 72 -24.07 11.71 -17.14
CA THR A 72 -22.72 11.41 -16.60
C THR A 72 -21.66 11.63 -17.66
N ASP A 73 -20.68 12.50 -17.36
CA ASP A 73 -19.47 12.67 -18.13
C ASP A 73 -18.42 11.71 -17.59
N ILE A 74 -17.92 10.86 -18.46
CA ILE A 74 -17.04 9.76 -18.12
C ILE A 74 -15.66 10.01 -18.71
N THR A 75 -14.64 10.06 -17.85
CA THR A 75 -13.26 9.88 -18.26
C THR A 75 -12.96 8.39 -18.29
N LEU A 76 -12.92 7.81 -19.48
CA LEU A 76 -12.63 6.40 -19.69
C LEU A 76 -11.11 6.20 -19.70
N LEU A 77 -10.62 5.29 -18.87
CA LEU A 77 -9.23 4.82 -18.86
C LEU A 77 -9.18 3.37 -19.34
N ASP A 78 -8.67 3.16 -20.54
CA ASP A 78 -8.45 1.83 -21.10
C ASP A 78 -7.10 1.33 -20.62
N THR A 79 -7.08 0.26 -19.79
CA THR A 79 -5.85 -0.24 -19.15
C THR A 79 -5.23 -1.39 -19.95
N PRO A 80 -3.92 -1.68 -19.78
CA PRO A 80 -3.33 -2.89 -20.35
C PRO A 80 -4.06 -4.17 -19.92
N GLY A 81 -4.21 -5.12 -20.84
CA GLY A 81 -4.82 -6.42 -20.55
C GLY A 81 -3.81 -7.55 -20.36
N HIS A 82 -2.55 -7.33 -20.71
CA HIS A 82 -1.48 -8.33 -20.60
C HIS A 82 -0.85 -8.32 -19.20
N VAL A 83 -0.52 -9.50 -18.68
CA VAL A 83 0.03 -9.67 -17.33
C VAL A 83 1.32 -8.88 -17.12
N ASP A 84 2.19 -8.80 -18.13
CA ASP A 84 3.48 -8.07 -18.06
C ASP A 84 3.31 -6.56 -17.82
N PHE A 85 2.13 -6.01 -18.12
CA PHE A 85 1.83 -4.58 -17.93
C PHE A 85 0.84 -4.33 -16.77
N SER A 86 0.67 -5.32 -15.90
CA SER A 86 -0.26 -5.22 -14.78
C SER A 86 0.12 -4.13 -13.77
N THR A 87 1.37 -3.75 -13.72
CA THR A 87 1.89 -2.66 -12.88
C THR A 87 1.31 -1.30 -13.26
N GLU A 88 1.19 -1.00 -14.55
CA GLU A 88 0.52 0.21 -15.02
C GLU A 88 -0.99 0.16 -14.74
N THR A 89 -1.59 -1.03 -14.88
CA THR A 89 -2.98 -1.24 -14.50
C THR A 89 -3.18 -0.95 -13.01
N GLU A 90 -2.33 -1.47 -12.13
CA GLU A 90 -2.42 -1.25 -10.69
C GLU A 90 -2.33 0.23 -10.31
N ARG A 91 -1.42 0.98 -10.90
CA ARG A 91 -1.32 2.44 -10.71
C ARG A 91 -2.58 3.17 -11.15
N THR A 92 -3.17 2.75 -12.28
CA THR A 92 -4.40 3.34 -12.80
C THR A 92 -5.59 3.10 -11.87
N LEU A 93 -5.66 1.94 -11.17
CA LEU A 93 -6.76 1.63 -10.24
C LEU A 93 -6.92 2.69 -9.13
N GLN A 94 -5.84 3.31 -8.71
CA GLN A 94 -5.83 4.28 -7.61
C GLN A 94 -6.48 5.63 -7.94
N VAL A 95 -6.80 5.85 -9.21
CA VAL A 95 -7.49 7.07 -9.68
C VAL A 95 -8.87 6.79 -10.25
N LEU A 96 -9.40 5.57 -10.13
CA LEU A 96 -10.73 5.21 -10.61
C LEU A 96 -11.80 5.49 -9.55
N ASP A 97 -12.98 5.92 -10.01
CA ASP A 97 -14.21 5.89 -9.21
C ASP A 97 -14.91 4.55 -9.34
N TYR A 98 -14.89 3.99 -10.54
CA TYR A 98 -15.53 2.71 -10.89
C TYR A 98 -14.68 1.97 -11.92
N ALA A 99 -14.90 0.67 -12.00
CA ALA A 99 -14.31 -0.18 -13.02
C ALA A 99 -15.36 -1.00 -13.76
N VAL A 100 -15.10 -1.32 -15.02
CA VAL A 100 -15.80 -2.37 -15.77
C VAL A 100 -14.82 -3.52 -15.97
N LEU A 101 -15.10 -4.65 -15.36
CA LEU A 101 -14.36 -5.89 -15.55
C LEU A 101 -14.99 -6.67 -16.72
N VAL A 102 -14.23 -6.81 -17.80
CA VAL A 102 -14.68 -7.53 -18.99
C VAL A 102 -14.25 -8.98 -18.90
N VAL A 103 -15.22 -9.89 -18.98
CA VAL A 103 -15.01 -11.33 -18.95
C VAL A 103 -15.45 -11.94 -20.26
N SER A 104 -14.68 -12.91 -20.79
CA SER A 104 -15.06 -13.63 -22.01
C SER A 104 -16.15 -14.65 -21.74
N GLY A 105 -17.25 -14.63 -22.48
CA GLY A 105 -18.33 -15.64 -22.41
C GLY A 105 -17.90 -17.03 -22.88
N THR A 106 -16.88 -17.10 -23.74
CA THR A 106 -16.32 -18.40 -24.20
C THR A 106 -15.44 -19.04 -23.11
N ASP A 107 -14.56 -18.26 -22.47
CA ASP A 107 -13.53 -18.78 -21.57
C ASP A 107 -13.96 -18.70 -20.09
N GLY A 108 -14.80 -17.74 -19.75
CA GLY A 108 -15.21 -17.43 -18.37
C GLY A 108 -14.12 -16.74 -17.57
N VAL A 109 -14.09 -16.97 -16.25
CA VAL A 109 -13.11 -16.37 -15.34
C VAL A 109 -11.76 -17.06 -15.52
N GLN A 110 -10.74 -16.25 -15.86
CA GLN A 110 -9.36 -16.71 -16.05
C GLN A 110 -8.46 -16.25 -14.90
N SER A 111 -7.23 -16.79 -14.80
CA SER A 111 -6.30 -16.47 -13.70
C SER A 111 -5.98 -14.97 -13.59
N HIS A 112 -5.76 -14.30 -14.71
CA HIS A 112 -5.52 -12.85 -14.67
C HIS A 112 -6.77 -12.05 -14.26
N THR A 113 -7.97 -12.53 -14.59
CA THR A 113 -9.22 -11.96 -14.09
C THR A 113 -9.28 -12.00 -12.56
N GLU A 114 -8.82 -13.08 -11.94
CA GLU A 114 -8.72 -13.20 -10.48
C GLU A 114 -7.68 -12.24 -9.89
N THR A 115 -6.55 -12.05 -10.57
CA THR A 115 -5.54 -11.07 -10.15
C THR A 115 -6.11 -9.64 -10.21
N LEU A 116 -6.75 -9.27 -11.31
CA LEU A 116 -7.42 -7.97 -11.44
C LEU A 116 -8.51 -7.80 -10.36
N TRP A 117 -9.24 -8.87 -10.06
CA TRP A 117 -10.26 -8.85 -9.01
C TRP A 117 -9.68 -8.64 -7.61
N ARG A 118 -8.55 -9.30 -7.29
CA ARG A 118 -7.82 -9.07 -6.04
C ARG A 118 -7.38 -7.61 -5.91
N LEU A 119 -6.86 -7.02 -6.99
CA LEU A 119 -6.46 -5.60 -7.00
C LEU A 119 -7.67 -4.68 -6.84
N LEU A 120 -8.77 -4.90 -7.58
CA LEU A 120 -10.01 -4.13 -7.44
C LEU A 120 -10.58 -4.19 -6.01
N ARG A 121 -10.43 -5.35 -5.35
CA ARG A 121 -10.82 -5.54 -3.95
C ARG A 121 -9.90 -4.78 -3.00
N ARG A 122 -8.59 -4.83 -3.22
CA ARG A 122 -7.58 -4.14 -2.40
C ARG A 122 -7.80 -2.61 -2.43
N TYR A 123 -7.99 -2.06 -3.61
CA TYR A 123 -8.19 -0.63 -3.81
C TYR A 123 -9.64 -0.18 -3.64
N HIS A 124 -10.52 -1.08 -3.17
CA HIS A 124 -11.95 -0.80 -2.93
C HIS A 124 -12.70 -0.19 -4.11
N VAL A 125 -12.28 -0.45 -5.36
CA VAL A 125 -12.91 0.09 -6.55
C VAL A 125 -14.26 -0.58 -6.83
N PRO A 126 -15.41 0.13 -6.79
CA PRO A 126 -16.71 -0.40 -7.17
C PRO A 126 -16.69 -0.89 -8.61
N THR A 127 -17.24 -2.07 -8.89
CA THR A 127 -17.01 -2.77 -10.15
C THR A 127 -18.31 -3.22 -10.80
N PHE A 128 -18.46 -2.89 -12.06
CA PHE A 128 -19.43 -3.46 -13.00
C PHE A 128 -18.79 -4.61 -13.77
N VAL A 129 -19.56 -5.56 -14.23
CA VAL A 129 -19.07 -6.68 -15.03
C VAL A 129 -19.78 -6.70 -16.39
N PHE A 130 -19.00 -6.82 -17.44
CA PHE A 130 -19.52 -7.05 -18.78
C PHE A 130 -19.02 -8.40 -19.32
N VAL A 131 -19.93 -9.36 -19.44
CA VAL A 131 -19.60 -10.65 -20.03
C VAL A 131 -19.76 -10.54 -21.54
N ASN A 132 -18.63 -10.47 -22.22
CA ASN A 132 -18.52 -10.21 -23.64
C ASN A 132 -18.50 -11.50 -24.47
N LYS A 133 -18.66 -11.42 -25.79
CA LYS A 133 -18.62 -12.55 -26.74
C LYS A 133 -19.72 -13.59 -26.53
N MET A 134 -20.88 -13.20 -25.99
CA MET A 134 -22.02 -14.10 -25.80
C MET A 134 -22.67 -14.55 -27.12
N ASP A 135 -22.27 -13.98 -28.24
CA ASP A 135 -22.64 -14.35 -29.60
C ASP A 135 -21.82 -15.52 -30.15
N LEU A 136 -20.79 -15.99 -29.43
CA LEU A 136 -19.98 -17.13 -29.78
C LEU A 136 -20.45 -18.39 -29.01
N PRO A 137 -20.19 -19.57 -29.52
CA PRO A 137 -20.40 -20.81 -28.76
C PRO A 137 -19.55 -20.81 -27.48
N GLY A 138 -20.17 -21.08 -26.34
CA GLY A 138 -19.49 -21.05 -25.04
C GLY A 138 -20.41 -21.48 -23.92
N LYS A 139 -20.07 -21.03 -22.70
CA LYS A 139 -20.83 -21.32 -21.48
C LYS A 139 -22.16 -20.56 -21.47
N SER A 140 -23.17 -21.11 -20.80
CA SER A 140 -24.44 -20.44 -20.61
C SER A 140 -24.29 -19.24 -19.64
N ARG A 141 -25.27 -18.35 -19.68
CA ARG A 141 -25.33 -17.19 -18.78
C ARG A 141 -25.34 -17.61 -17.30
N GLU A 142 -26.12 -18.63 -16.98
CA GLU A 142 -26.27 -19.17 -15.63
C GLU A 142 -24.95 -19.79 -15.14
N GLU A 143 -24.25 -20.54 -15.99
CA GLU A 143 -22.95 -21.13 -15.70
C GLU A 143 -21.90 -20.04 -15.44
N LEU A 144 -21.87 -18.98 -16.25
CA LEU A 144 -20.93 -17.86 -16.10
C LEU A 144 -21.21 -17.06 -14.83
N LEU A 145 -22.48 -16.80 -14.49
CA LEU A 145 -22.84 -16.11 -13.25
C LEU A 145 -22.48 -16.96 -12.03
N ALA A 146 -22.73 -18.26 -12.07
CA ALA A 146 -22.32 -19.19 -11.02
C ALA A 146 -20.80 -19.24 -10.88
N GLN A 147 -20.04 -19.23 -11.99
CA GLN A 147 -18.59 -19.20 -11.98
C GLN A 147 -18.03 -17.88 -11.39
N LEU A 148 -18.62 -16.72 -11.72
CA LEU A 148 -18.27 -15.44 -11.14
C LEU A 148 -18.43 -15.46 -9.62
N ASN A 149 -19.60 -15.90 -9.13
CA ASN A 149 -19.87 -15.97 -7.70
C ASN A 149 -18.98 -17.01 -6.99
N HIS A 150 -18.67 -18.13 -7.62
CA HIS A 150 -17.83 -19.17 -7.01
C HIS A 150 -16.33 -18.76 -6.95
N ARG A 151 -15.78 -18.17 -8.03
CA ARG A 151 -14.33 -17.87 -8.12
C ARG A 151 -13.94 -16.49 -7.60
N LEU A 152 -14.80 -15.50 -7.76
CA LEU A 152 -14.48 -14.11 -7.39
C LEU A 152 -15.14 -13.68 -6.06
N GLY A 153 -16.12 -14.45 -5.58
CA GLY A 153 -16.88 -14.17 -4.36
C GLY A 153 -18.33 -13.82 -4.66
N GLU A 154 -19.17 -13.77 -3.67
CA GLU A 154 -20.61 -13.52 -3.79
C GLU A 154 -20.91 -12.06 -4.20
N GLY A 155 -22.12 -11.80 -4.68
CA GLY A 155 -22.63 -10.45 -5.00
C GLY A 155 -22.72 -10.12 -6.48
N PHE A 156 -22.38 -11.04 -7.39
CA PHE A 156 -22.57 -10.86 -8.83
C PHE A 156 -24.03 -11.13 -9.20
N VAL A 157 -24.70 -10.09 -9.72
CA VAL A 157 -26.11 -10.14 -10.07
C VAL A 157 -26.32 -9.67 -11.50
N ALA A 158 -27.14 -10.37 -12.27
CA ALA A 158 -27.51 -9.98 -13.63
C ALA A 158 -28.49 -8.79 -13.61
N PHE A 159 -28.21 -7.74 -14.37
CA PHE A 159 -29.00 -6.51 -14.43
C PHE A 159 -29.84 -6.41 -15.72
N ASP A 160 -29.58 -7.23 -16.69
CA ASP A 160 -30.30 -7.37 -17.97
C ASP A 160 -31.42 -8.45 -17.89
N VAL A 161 -32.02 -8.60 -16.73
CA VAL A 161 -33.18 -9.47 -16.42
C VAL A 161 -34.38 -8.65 -15.95
N PRO A 162 -35.62 -9.24 -15.90
CA PRO A 162 -36.75 -8.57 -15.32
C PRO A 162 -36.50 -8.04 -13.92
N GLN A 163 -37.09 -6.90 -13.59
CA GLN A 163 -36.87 -6.21 -12.32
C GLN A 163 -37.12 -7.09 -11.09
N ALA A 164 -38.19 -7.92 -11.14
CA ALA A 164 -38.55 -8.79 -10.00
C ALA A 164 -37.43 -9.81 -9.73
N ASP A 165 -36.90 -10.48 -10.75
CA ASP A 165 -35.85 -11.48 -10.64
C ASP A 165 -34.54 -10.83 -10.15
N ARG A 166 -34.23 -9.62 -10.67
CA ARG A 166 -33.07 -8.83 -10.23
C ARG A 166 -33.20 -8.42 -8.77
N ASP A 167 -34.36 -7.87 -8.37
CA ASP A 167 -34.57 -7.36 -7.00
C ASP A 167 -34.52 -8.50 -5.96
N GLU A 168 -35.02 -9.71 -6.33
CA GLU A 168 -34.88 -10.91 -5.50
C GLU A 168 -33.42 -11.32 -5.32
N ALA A 169 -32.62 -11.36 -6.42
CA ALA A 169 -31.21 -11.68 -6.37
C ALA A 169 -30.41 -10.63 -5.56
N LEU A 170 -30.73 -9.35 -5.70
CA LEU A 170 -30.12 -8.25 -4.95
C LEU A 170 -30.38 -8.34 -3.45
N ALA A 171 -31.59 -8.71 -3.06
CA ALA A 171 -31.97 -8.87 -1.66
C ALA A 171 -31.13 -9.95 -0.94
N LEU A 172 -30.64 -10.95 -1.66
CA LEU A 172 -29.77 -11.99 -1.10
C LEU A 172 -28.32 -11.52 -0.86
N CYS A 173 -27.89 -10.40 -1.49
CA CYS A 173 -26.53 -9.92 -1.43
C CYS A 173 -26.24 -8.95 -0.27
N ASP A 174 -27.25 -8.26 0.23
CA ASP A 174 -27.07 -7.22 1.26
C ASP A 174 -28.29 -7.17 2.20
N GLU A 175 -28.02 -7.15 3.51
CA GLU A 175 -29.09 -7.15 4.55
C GLU A 175 -30.00 -5.92 4.45
N ASN A 176 -29.45 -4.75 4.07
CA ASN A 176 -30.26 -3.55 3.89
C ASN A 176 -31.19 -3.68 2.68
N LEU A 177 -30.71 -4.29 1.58
CA LEU A 177 -31.55 -4.57 0.41
C LEU A 177 -32.64 -5.58 0.74
N MET A 178 -32.31 -6.61 1.52
CA MET A 178 -33.30 -7.60 2.00
C MET A 178 -34.42 -6.91 2.82
N ASN A 179 -34.03 -6.09 3.78
CA ASN A 179 -35.00 -5.35 4.61
C ASN A 179 -35.85 -4.42 3.77
N ARG A 180 -35.28 -3.70 2.82
CA ARG A 180 -36.03 -2.83 1.89
C ARG A 180 -36.99 -3.62 1.00
N MET A 181 -36.54 -4.77 0.49
CA MET A 181 -37.41 -5.65 -0.31
C MET A 181 -38.61 -6.18 0.50
N LEU A 182 -38.38 -6.53 1.77
CA LEU A 182 -39.46 -6.97 2.68
C LEU A 182 -40.46 -5.85 3.00
N ASP A 183 -39.95 -4.63 3.18
CA ASP A 183 -40.80 -3.47 3.56
C ASP A 183 -41.57 -2.89 2.36
N ALA A 184 -40.93 -2.75 1.19
CA ALA A 184 -41.47 -2.03 0.03
C ALA A 184 -41.92 -2.93 -1.12
N GLY A 185 -41.52 -4.21 -1.13
CA GLY A 185 -41.85 -5.20 -2.18
C GLY A 185 -41.08 -5.00 -3.50
N GLN A 186 -40.26 -3.95 -3.60
CA GLN A 186 -39.39 -3.68 -4.73
C GLN A 186 -38.22 -2.78 -4.30
N LEU A 187 -37.10 -2.85 -5.04
CA LEU A 187 -35.93 -2.01 -4.81
C LEU A 187 -35.91 -0.82 -5.79
N THR A 188 -35.44 0.31 -5.29
CA THR A 188 -35.20 1.52 -6.08
C THR A 188 -33.72 1.70 -6.37
N ASP A 189 -33.39 2.54 -7.39
CA ASP A 189 -32.00 2.87 -7.69
C ASP A 189 -31.27 3.47 -6.46
N ALA A 190 -31.98 4.24 -5.62
CA ALA A 190 -31.45 4.83 -4.40
C ALA A 190 -31.02 3.78 -3.36
N ASP A 191 -31.63 2.60 -3.35
CA ASP A 191 -31.28 1.49 -2.49
C ASP A 191 -30.09 0.70 -3.04
N ILE A 192 -30.00 0.57 -4.37
CA ILE A 192 -28.97 -0.23 -5.06
C ILE A 192 -27.60 0.49 -5.07
N ILE A 193 -27.58 1.81 -5.29
CA ILE A 193 -26.36 2.60 -5.45
C ILE A 193 -25.40 2.45 -4.26
N PRO A 194 -25.84 2.53 -2.99
CA PRO A 194 -24.94 2.32 -1.86
C PRO A 194 -24.34 0.90 -1.80
N ALA A 195 -25.09 -0.14 -2.20
CA ALA A 195 -24.60 -1.51 -2.22
C ALA A 195 -23.54 -1.73 -3.29
N VAL A 196 -23.69 -1.11 -4.46
CA VAL A 196 -22.66 -1.10 -5.52
C VAL A 196 -21.41 -0.34 -5.04
N ALA A 197 -21.59 0.84 -4.46
CA ALA A 197 -20.49 1.67 -3.97
C ALA A 197 -19.68 0.98 -2.85
N ARG A 198 -20.32 0.19 -1.99
CA ARG A 198 -19.68 -0.60 -0.93
C ARG A 198 -19.15 -1.95 -1.39
N ARG A 199 -19.28 -2.28 -2.67
CA ARG A 199 -18.87 -3.56 -3.24
C ARG A 199 -19.60 -4.79 -2.64
N HIS A 200 -20.86 -4.63 -2.24
CA HIS A 200 -21.74 -5.75 -1.85
C HIS A 200 -22.47 -6.32 -3.06
N VAL A 201 -22.65 -5.51 -4.09
CA VAL A 201 -23.29 -5.88 -5.35
C VAL A 201 -22.39 -5.53 -6.52
N PHE A 202 -22.27 -6.47 -7.47
CA PHE A 202 -21.52 -6.32 -8.72
C PHE A 202 -22.46 -6.53 -9.90
N PRO A 203 -22.98 -5.42 -10.49
CA PRO A 203 -23.92 -5.51 -11.61
C PRO A 203 -23.27 -6.16 -12.82
N CYS A 204 -23.95 -7.16 -13.41
CA CYS A 204 -23.47 -7.91 -14.56
C CYS A 204 -24.40 -7.71 -15.76
N TRP A 205 -23.80 -7.43 -16.93
CA TRP A 205 -24.48 -7.43 -18.24
C TRP A 205 -23.84 -8.47 -19.14
N PHE A 206 -24.67 -9.15 -19.96
CA PHE A 206 -24.23 -10.20 -20.87
C PHE A 206 -24.52 -9.78 -22.30
N GLY A 207 -23.50 -9.83 -23.18
CA GLY A 207 -23.69 -9.41 -24.53
C GLY A 207 -22.48 -9.54 -25.44
N SER A 208 -22.47 -8.80 -26.53
CA SER A 208 -21.35 -8.70 -27.45
C SER A 208 -21.05 -7.23 -27.75
N ALA A 209 -19.78 -6.88 -27.56
CA ALA A 209 -19.28 -5.54 -27.91
C ALA A 209 -18.93 -5.43 -29.42
N LEU A 210 -18.92 -6.54 -30.15
CA LEU A 210 -18.58 -6.57 -31.56
C LEU A 210 -19.85 -6.50 -32.43
N ARG A 211 -19.95 -5.45 -33.23
CA ARG A 211 -20.95 -5.37 -34.30
C ARG A 211 -20.50 -6.19 -35.51
N ARG A 212 -21.20 -7.27 -35.81
CA ARG A 212 -20.84 -8.19 -36.92
C ARG A 212 -21.46 -7.78 -38.24
N THR A 213 -22.67 -7.27 -38.22
CA THR A 213 -23.44 -6.80 -39.39
C THR A 213 -23.98 -5.40 -39.14
N GLU A 214 -24.41 -4.70 -40.20
CA GLU A 214 -25.02 -3.35 -40.05
C GLU A 214 -26.30 -3.35 -39.21
N ASN A 215 -26.97 -4.49 -39.12
CA ASN A 215 -28.21 -4.69 -38.36
C ASN A 215 -27.98 -5.13 -36.93
N ASP A 216 -26.73 -5.44 -36.54
CA ASP A 216 -26.42 -5.86 -35.18
C ASP A 216 -26.52 -4.63 -34.25
N ALA A 217 -27.49 -4.66 -33.39
CA ALA A 217 -27.66 -3.63 -32.35
C ALA A 217 -26.68 -3.92 -31.19
N LEU A 218 -26.04 -2.84 -30.70
CA LEU A 218 -25.19 -2.90 -29.49
C LEU A 218 -26.02 -2.67 -28.22
N GLU A 219 -27.20 -3.28 -28.13
CA GLU A 219 -28.18 -3.03 -27.05
C GLU A 219 -27.61 -3.38 -25.67
N SER A 220 -26.74 -4.41 -25.56
CA SER A 220 -26.05 -4.76 -24.32
C SER A 220 -25.06 -3.69 -23.88
N VAL A 221 -24.43 -2.99 -24.82
CA VAL A 221 -23.52 -1.87 -24.52
C VAL A 221 -24.32 -0.64 -24.09
N ASP A 222 -25.48 -0.40 -24.71
CA ASP A 222 -26.40 0.66 -24.26
C ASP A 222 -26.90 0.40 -22.85
N ALA A 223 -27.31 -0.83 -22.56
CA ALA A 223 -27.76 -1.22 -21.21
C ALA A 223 -26.66 -1.05 -20.16
N LEU A 224 -25.38 -1.34 -20.50
CA LEU A 224 -24.24 -1.06 -19.64
C LEU A 224 -24.07 0.45 -19.41
N LEU A 225 -24.11 1.26 -20.45
CA LEU A 225 -23.98 2.73 -20.37
C LEU A 225 -25.12 3.34 -19.52
N ASP A 226 -26.34 2.90 -19.73
CA ASP A 226 -27.50 3.29 -18.91
C ASP A 226 -27.32 2.87 -17.44
N GLY A 227 -26.80 1.67 -17.20
CA GLY A 227 -26.48 1.17 -15.87
C GLY A 227 -25.40 2.02 -15.19
N ILE A 228 -24.35 2.38 -15.89
CA ILE A 228 -23.30 3.27 -15.39
C ILE A 228 -23.89 4.64 -15.03
N ASP A 229 -24.71 5.24 -15.90
CA ASP A 229 -25.37 6.53 -15.61
C ASP A 229 -26.28 6.43 -14.36
N ARG A 230 -27.03 5.34 -14.20
CA ARG A 230 -27.99 5.18 -13.10
C ARG A 230 -27.33 4.88 -11.77
N TYR A 231 -26.37 3.96 -11.74
CA TYR A 231 -25.86 3.36 -10.50
C TYR A 231 -24.53 3.96 -10.00
N THR A 232 -23.99 4.97 -10.68
CA THR A 232 -22.79 5.66 -10.22
C THR A 232 -23.08 6.97 -9.49
N ARG A 233 -22.16 7.38 -8.63
CA ARG A 233 -22.10 8.70 -8.00
C ARG A 233 -20.65 9.19 -8.04
N PRO A 234 -20.41 10.50 -8.21
CA PRO A 234 -19.06 11.05 -8.10
C PRO A 234 -18.50 10.77 -6.71
N ALA A 235 -17.20 10.51 -6.63
CA ALA A 235 -16.52 10.50 -5.35
C ALA A 235 -16.63 11.88 -4.67
N PRO A 236 -16.75 11.93 -3.34
CA PRO A 236 -16.73 13.20 -2.62
C PRO A 236 -15.38 13.91 -2.87
N ALA A 237 -15.46 15.19 -3.24
CA ALA A 237 -14.25 16.01 -3.39
C ALA A 237 -13.66 16.31 -2.02
N LEU A 238 -12.33 16.43 -1.95
CA LEU A 238 -11.65 16.95 -0.75
C LEU A 238 -12.03 18.44 -0.54
N ASP A 239 -12.12 18.85 0.70
CA ASP A 239 -12.44 20.24 1.06
C ASP A 239 -11.32 21.22 0.62
N ALA A 240 -10.08 20.74 0.59
CA ALA A 240 -8.92 21.51 0.15
C ALA A 240 -8.43 21.04 -1.22
N PHE A 241 -7.55 21.83 -1.83
CA PHE A 241 -6.92 21.47 -3.10
C PHE A 241 -6.09 20.19 -2.95
N GLY A 242 -6.34 19.23 -3.81
CA GLY A 242 -5.61 17.97 -3.88
C GLY A 242 -5.58 17.41 -5.30
N VAL A 243 -4.45 16.79 -5.66
CA VAL A 243 -4.28 16.06 -6.92
C VAL A 243 -3.49 14.79 -6.69
N LYS A 244 -3.82 13.72 -7.43
CA LYS A 244 -3.08 12.45 -7.42
C LYS A 244 -2.42 12.21 -8.76
N VAL A 245 -1.10 12.06 -8.75
CA VAL A 245 -0.29 11.72 -9.93
C VAL A 245 -0.31 10.20 -10.10
N PHE A 246 -0.69 9.69 -11.28
CA PHE A 246 -0.74 8.23 -11.50
C PHE A 246 0.12 7.75 -12.66
N LYS A 247 0.53 8.66 -13.55
CA LYS A 247 1.32 8.31 -14.74
C LYS A 247 2.20 9.46 -15.18
N VAL A 248 3.37 9.12 -15.71
CA VAL A 248 4.25 10.03 -16.47
C VAL A 248 4.42 9.46 -17.87
N SER A 249 4.44 10.29 -18.87
CA SER A 249 4.71 9.90 -20.27
C SER A 249 5.36 11.06 -21.02
N GLN A 250 5.72 10.84 -22.28
CA GLN A 250 6.18 11.89 -23.19
C GLN A 250 5.27 11.98 -24.41
N ASP A 251 5.06 13.22 -24.91
CA ASP A 251 4.38 13.43 -26.18
C ASP A 251 5.32 13.16 -27.37
N GLU A 252 4.79 13.21 -28.61
CA GLU A 252 5.56 12.99 -29.84
C GLU A 252 6.76 13.95 -30.01
N GLN A 253 6.77 15.07 -29.29
CA GLN A 253 7.84 16.07 -29.27
C GLN A 253 8.85 15.86 -28.14
N GLY A 254 8.68 14.81 -27.34
CA GLY A 254 9.50 14.51 -26.18
C GLY A 254 9.20 15.40 -24.95
N THR A 255 8.07 16.12 -24.95
CA THR A 255 7.66 16.90 -23.77
C THR A 255 7.11 15.98 -22.71
N ARG A 256 7.60 16.09 -21.50
CA ARG A 256 7.12 15.34 -20.34
C ARG A 256 5.67 15.74 -20.00
N LEU A 257 4.81 14.75 -19.87
CA LEU A 257 3.43 14.85 -19.46
C LEU A 257 3.25 14.15 -18.11
N THR A 258 2.82 14.89 -17.11
CA THR A 258 2.44 14.35 -15.80
C THR A 258 0.92 14.21 -15.75
N TRP A 259 0.43 12.97 -15.71
CA TRP A 259 -0.99 12.66 -15.67
C TRP A 259 -1.46 12.63 -14.22
N LEU A 260 -2.50 13.40 -13.96
CA LEU A 260 -3.04 13.53 -12.63
C LEU A 260 -4.57 13.61 -12.62
N ARG A 261 -5.15 13.22 -11.50
CA ARG A 261 -6.56 13.41 -11.18
C ARG A 261 -6.69 14.51 -10.13
N VAL A 262 -7.58 15.46 -10.34
CA VAL A 262 -7.94 16.46 -9.33
C VAL A 262 -8.92 15.81 -8.35
N THR A 263 -8.58 15.79 -7.06
CA THR A 263 -9.40 15.18 -6.00
C THR A 263 -10.09 16.21 -5.12
N GLY A 264 -9.60 17.46 -5.12
CA GLY A 264 -10.22 18.58 -4.41
C GLY A 264 -9.81 19.93 -4.96
N GLY A 265 -10.63 20.93 -4.77
CA GLY A 265 -10.36 22.29 -5.27
C GLY A 265 -10.35 22.39 -6.80
N GLU A 266 -9.57 23.29 -7.34
CA GLU A 266 -9.47 23.55 -8.79
C GLU A 266 -7.99 23.74 -9.16
N LEU A 267 -7.50 23.02 -10.17
CA LEU A 267 -6.18 23.21 -10.75
C LEU A 267 -6.23 24.20 -11.89
N LYS A 268 -5.51 25.29 -11.80
CA LYS A 268 -5.42 26.34 -12.84
C LYS A 268 -4.10 26.32 -13.57
N VAL A 269 -4.11 26.79 -14.81
CA VAL A 269 -2.88 27.05 -15.58
C VAL A 269 -1.99 28.01 -14.78
N LYS A 270 -0.68 27.72 -14.74
CA LYS A 270 0.33 28.44 -13.95
C LYS A 270 0.18 28.30 -12.42
N ALA A 271 -0.72 27.43 -11.95
CA ALA A 271 -0.73 27.08 -10.53
C ALA A 271 0.63 26.50 -10.10
N GLN A 272 1.06 26.88 -8.92
CA GLN A 272 2.28 26.40 -8.28
C GLN A 272 1.93 25.13 -7.51
N LEU A 273 2.64 24.06 -7.79
CA LEU A 273 2.50 22.78 -7.14
C LEU A 273 3.80 22.47 -6.39
N SER A 274 3.69 21.86 -5.24
CA SER A 274 4.81 21.49 -4.39
C SER A 274 4.67 20.04 -3.96
N GLY A 275 5.79 19.37 -3.79
CA GLY A 275 5.90 17.99 -3.33
C GLY A 275 7.29 17.75 -2.77
N GLU A 276 7.64 16.49 -2.56
CA GLU A 276 8.94 16.05 -2.06
C GLU A 276 9.49 14.96 -2.99
N ALA A 277 10.73 15.09 -3.40
CA ALA A 277 11.41 14.09 -4.21
C ALA A 277 12.79 13.80 -3.61
N ASP A 278 13.07 12.54 -3.27
CA ASP A 278 14.32 12.08 -2.66
C ASP A 278 14.70 12.83 -1.36
N GLY A 279 13.68 13.20 -0.55
CA GLY A 279 13.84 13.97 0.68
C GLY A 279 14.08 15.46 0.47
N GLU A 280 14.03 15.95 -0.78
CA GLU A 280 14.14 17.37 -1.09
C GLU A 280 12.80 17.97 -1.53
N PRO A 281 12.33 19.05 -0.90
CA PRO A 281 11.10 19.71 -1.33
C PRO A 281 11.28 20.34 -2.71
N TRP A 282 10.26 20.23 -3.54
CA TRP A 282 10.25 20.85 -4.85
C TRP A 282 9.00 21.74 -5.05
N GLU A 283 9.12 22.73 -5.91
CA GLU A 283 8.05 23.65 -6.27
C GLU A 283 8.12 23.99 -7.75
N GLU A 284 7.08 23.61 -8.53
CA GLU A 284 7.04 23.77 -9.98
C GLU A 284 5.68 24.32 -10.44
N LYS A 285 5.61 24.82 -11.67
CA LYS A 285 4.38 25.41 -12.24
C LYS A 285 3.73 24.51 -13.29
N ALA A 286 2.43 24.31 -13.16
CA ALA A 286 1.61 23.66 -14.17
C ALA A 286 1.47 24.58 -15.41
N ASN A 287 2.29 24.34 -16.45
CA ASN A 287 2.38 25.23 -17.61
C ASN A 287 1.16 25.15 -18.53
N GLN A 288 0.71 23.95 -18.86
CA GLN A 288 -0.49 23.66 -19.65
C GLN A 288 -1.27 22.54 -19.00
N LEU A 289 -2.60 22.62 -19.10
CA LEU A 289 -3.52 21.58 -18.71
C LEU A 289 -4.14 21.00 -19.98
N ARG A 290 -3.90 19.71 -20.25
CA ARG A 290 -4.34 19.02 -21.47
C ARG A 290 -5.36 17.95 -21.14
N LEU A 291 -6.56 18.06 -21.70
CA LEU A 291 -7.60 17.03 -21.65
C LEU A 291 -7.51 16.17 -22.90
N TYR A 292 -7.05 14.94 -22.74
CA TYR A 292 -6.87 14.00 -23.84
C TYR A 292 -8.15 13.20 -24.13
N SER A 293 -8.38 12.94 -25.42
CA SER A 293 -9.33 11.92 -25.91
C SER A 293 -8.67 11.21 -27.11
N GLY A 294 -8.14 10.01 -26.86
CA GLY A 294 -7.23 9.34 -27.79
C GLY A 294 -5.92 10.13 -27.97
N VAL A 295 -5.49 10.35 -29.22
CA VAL A 295 -4.28 11.16 -29.52
C VAL A 295 -4.50 12.67 -29.45
N LYS A 296 -5.75 13.13 -29.50
CA LYS A 296 -6.07 14.55 -29.51
C LYS A 296 -6.27 15.07 -28.10
N TYR A 297 -5.89 16.33 -27.88
CA TYR A 297 -6.17 17.01 -26.61
C TYR A 297 -6.75 18.39 -26.84
N THR A 298 -7.45 18.90 -25.85
CA THR A 298 -7.87 20.28 -25.71
C THR A 298 -7.17 20.93 -24.54
N LEU A 299 -6.85 22.23 -24.68
CA LEU A 299 -6.28 23.00 -23.57
C LEU A 299 -7.41 23.48 -22.66
N ALA A 300 -7.21 23.32 -21.35
CA ALA A 300 -8.13 23.84 -20.35
C ALA A 300 -7.43 24.94 -19.55
N GLU A 301 -8.18 25.95 -19.12
CA GLU A 301 -7.69 27.00 -18.20
C GLU A 301 -7.71 26.55 -16.75
N ALA A 302 -8.67 25.65 -16.43
CA ALA A 302 -8.85 25.09 -15.10
C ALA A 302 -9.45 23.67 -15.20
N ILE A 303 -9.13 22.83 -14.22
CA ILE A 303 -9.62 21.45 -14.07
C ILE A 303 -10.21 21.29 -12.68
N GLY A 304 -11.44 20.81 -12.61
CA GLY A 304 -12.18 20.59 -11.36
C GLY A 304 -12.03 19.18 -10.78
N PRO A 305 -12.58 18.95 -9.58
CA PRO A 305 -12.54 17.66 -8.93
C PRO A 305 -13.19 16.55 -9.77
N GLY A 306 -12.63 15.34 -9.73
CA GLY A 306 -13.10 14.17 -10.48
C GLY A 306 -12.61 14.12 -11.93
N GLN A 307 -11.92 15.13 -12.43
CA GLN A 307 -11.38 15.16 -13.79
C GLN A 307 -9.90 14.72 -13.82
N VAL A 308 -9.51 14.11 -14.93
CA VAL A 308 -8.14 13.67 -15.24
C VAL A 308 -7.56 14.55 -16.33
N CYS A 309 -6.34 15.01 -16.17
CA CYS A 309 -5.62 15.78 -17.19
C CYS A 309 -4.12 15.42 -17.22
N ALA A 310 -3.48 15.75 -18.33
CA ALA A 310 -2.03 15.75 -18.44
C ALA A 310 -1.50 17.19 -18.28
N VAL A 311 -0.45 17.33 -17.47
CA VAL A 311 0.14 18.62 -17.14
C VAL A 311 1.57 18.68 -17.67
N THR A 312 1.93 19.82 -18.27
CA THR A 312 3.32 20.09 -18.65
C THR A 312 3.98 21.05 -17.65
N GLY A 313 5.29 20.93 -17.49
CA GLY A 313 6.08 21.81 -16.60
C GLY A 313 6.38 21.23 -15.24
N LEU A 314 5.91 20.04 -14.94
CA LEU A 314 6.29 19.27 -13.76
C LEU A 314 7.38 18.26 -14.14
N THR A 315 8.58 18.43 -13.57
CA THR A 315 9.75 17.57 -13.86
C THR A 315 10.09 16.63 -12.72
N LYS A 316 9.66 16.97 -11.50
CA LYS A 316 9.97 16.23 -10.27
C LYS A 316 8.86 15.29 -9.81
N ALA A 317 7.60 15.61 -10.16
CA ALA A 317 6.45 14.81 -9.76
C ALA A 317 6.55 13.37 -10.27
N ARG A 318 6.26 12.39 -9.42
CA ARG A 318 6.38 10.95 -9.71
C ARG A 318 5.01 10.25 -9.69
N PRO A 319 4.84 9.14 -10.44
CA PRO A 319 3.63 8.32 -10.33
C PRO A 319 3.46 7.80 -8.90
N GLY A 320 2.26 7.95 -8.36
CA GLY A 320 1.92 7.59 -6.98
C GLY A 320 1.93 8.76 -6.01
N GLU A 321 2.50 9.91 -6.36
CA GLU A 321 2.59 11.09 -5.50
C GLU A 321 1.23 11.78 -5.35
N GLY A 322 0.89 12.17 -4.13
CA GLY A 322 -0.24 13.03 -3.78
C GLY A 322 0.24 14.44 -3.51
N LEU A 323 -0.38 15.44 -4.14
CA LEU A 323 -0.01 16.85 -3.96
C LEU A 323 -1.13 17.63 -3.30
N GLY A 324 -0.78 18.60 -2.47
CA GLY A 324 -1.72 19.40 -1.71
C GLY A 324 -2.29 18.62 -0.52
N ALA A 325 -3.62 18.48 -0.45
CA ALA A 325 -4.30 17.70 0.60
C ALA A 325 -4.44 16.21 0.26
N GLU A 326 -4.03 15.80 -0.96
CA GLU A 326 -4.07 14.40 -1.36
C GLU A 326 -2.88 13.64 -0.79
N ARG A 327 -3.11 12.38 -0.43
CA ARG A 327 -2.07 11.48 0.10
C ARG A 327 -1.38 10.73 -1.01
N ASP A 328 -0.15 10.30 -0.75
CA ASP A 328 0.55 9.39 -1.63
C ASP A 328 -0.24 8.09 -1.82
N SER A 329 0.00 7.46 -2.95
CA SER A 329 -0.59 6.17 -3.28
C SER A 329 0.03 5.06 -2.43
N ASP A 330 -0.75 3.99 -2.18
CA ASP A 330 -0.19 2.77 -1.59
C ASP A 330 0.91 2.18 -2.47
N VAL A 331 1.89 1.55 -1.83
CA VAL A 331 2.94 0.81 -2.54
C VAL A 331 2.31 -0.29 -3.40
N PRO A 332 2.66 -0.39 -4.69
CA PRO A 332 2.18 -1.45 -5.55
C PRO A 332 2.48 -2.84 -4.99
N VAL A 333 1.56 -3.78 -5.20
CA VAL A 333 1.72 -5.20 -4.80
C VAL A 333 2.46 -5.99 -5.87
N LEU A 334 2.23 -5.60 -7.13
CA LEU A 334 2.86 -6.26 -8.26
C LEU A 334 4.29 -5.73 -8.42
N GLU A 335 5.25 -6.62 -8.24
CA GLU A 335 6.68 -6.32 -8.37
C GLU A 335 7.29 -7.13 -9.51
N PRO A 336 8.29 -6.58 -10.23
CA PRO A 336 9.06 -7.32 -11.20
C PRO A 336 9.76 -8.54 -10.56
N VAL A 337 9.87 -9.62 -11.33
CA VAL A 337 10.49 -10.88 -10.87
C VAL A 337 11.67 -11.32 -11.74
N LEU A 338 11.92 -10.62 -12.84
CA LEU A 338 13.01 -10.89 -13.76
C LEU A 338 13.95 -9.70 -13.81
N SER A 339 15.25 -9.97 -13.83
CA SER A 339 16.30 -8.96 -14.05
C SER A 339 17.09 -9.30 -15.31
N TYR A 340 17.28 -8.32 -16.17
CA TYR A 340 18.02 -8.47 -17.42
C TYR A 340 19.17 -7.48 -17.48
N GLN A 341 20.35 -7.96 -17.90
CA GLN A 341 21.49 -7.12 -18.27
C GLN A 341 21.19 -6.46 -19.62
N VAL A 342 21.41 -5.15 -19.72
CA VAL A 342 21.30 -4.40 -20.97
C VAL A 342 22.65 -4.43 -21.69
N LEU A 343 22.71 -5.11 -22.83
CA LEU A 343 23.89 -5.20 -23.67
C LEU A 343 23.90 -4.05 -24.68
N LEU A 344 24.83 -3.12 -24.51
CA LEU A 344 24.96 -1.96 -25.37
C LEU A 344 25.76 -2.32 -26.66
N PRO A 345 25.48 -1.68 -27.82
CA PRO A 345 26.27 -1.86 -29.02
C PRO A 345 27.69 -1.35 -28.82
N GLU A 346 28.62 -1.92 -29.59
CA GLU A 346 30.06 -1.52 -29.54
C GLU A 346 30.25 0.00 -29.74
N GLY A 347 30.96 0.62 -28.80
CA GLY A 347 31.26 2.05 -28.85
C GLY A 347 30.15 2.96 -28.33
N ALA A 348 29.06 2.41 -27.77
CA ALA A 348 28.02 3.22 -27.15
C ALA A 348 28.52 3.83 -25.81
N ASP A 349 28.15 5.08 -25.58
CA ASP A 349 28.40 5.73 -24.29
C ASP A 349 27.44 5.19 -23.24
N VAL A 350 28.02 4.50 -22.25
CA VAL A 350 27.25 3.87 -21.14
C VAL A 350 26.49 4.89 -20.33
N HIS A 351 27.08 6.05 -19.99
CA HIS A 351 26.42 7.09 -19.22
C HIS A 351 25.26 7.74 -19.97
N ALA A 352 25.43 7.95 -21.29
CA ALA A 352 24.34 8.42 -22.13
C ALA A 352 23.21 7.39 -22.24
N ALA A 353 23.53 6.10 -22.32
CA ALA A 353 22.55 5.01 -22.31
C ALA A 353 21.81 4.93 -20.97
N LEU A 354 22.53 5.02 -19.86
CA LEU A 354 21.97 5.04 -18.51
C LEU A 354 20.99 6.20 -18.34
N GLY A 355 21.34 7.41 -18.79
CA GLY A 355 20.45 8.56 -18.76
C GLY A 355 19.16 8.39 -19.59
N LYS A 356 19.20 7.61 -20.69
CA LYS A 356 18.01 7.26 -21.49
C LYS A 356 17.12 6.25 -20.78
N LEU A 357 17.73 5.26 -20.12
CA LEU A 357 17.01 4.26 -19.32
C LEU A 357 16.33 4.89 -18.11
N HIS A 358 16.99 5.80 -17.39
CA HIS A 358 16.35 6.54 -16.29
C HIS A 358 15.16 7.39 -16.74
N ARG A 359 15.17 7.91 -17.97
CA ARG A 359 13.95 8.58 -18.52
C ARG A 359 12.80 7.62 -18.73
N LEU A 360 13.06 6.36 -19.09
CA LEU A 360 12.01 5.33 -19.16
C LEU A 360 11.57 4.90 -17.77
N GLU A 361 12.48 4.86 -16.80
CA GLU A 361 12.17 4.59 -15.40
C GLU A 361 11.25 5.67 -14.80
N GLU A 362 11.38 6.94 -15.20
CA GLU A 362 10.41 7.98 -14.79
C GLU A 362 8.98 7.67 -15.26
N GLU A 363 8.80 7.03 -16.43
CA GLU A 363 7.52 6.60 -16.96
C GLU A 363 7.05 5.29 -16.32
N GLU A 364 7.98 4.36 -16.08
CA GLU A 364 7.79 3.03 -15.48
C GLU A 364 8.73 2.83 -14.30
N PRO A 365 8.36 3.31 -13.09
CA PRO A 365 9.24 3.26 -11.92
C PRO A 365 9.68 1.85 -11.52
N GLN A 366 8.91 0.83 -11.88
CA GLN A 366 9.26 -0.56 -11.56
C GLN A 366 10.32 -1.16 -12.50
N LEU A 367 10.79 -0.42 -13.50
CA LEU A 367 11.90 -0.81 -14.35
C LEU A 367 13.21 -0.97 -13.53
N HIS A 368 13.32 -0.30 -12.39
CA HIS A 368 14.47 -0.33 -11.48
C HIS A 368 15.80 -0.46 -12.21
N VAL A 369 16.26 0.65 -12.79
CA VAL A 369 17.52 0.70 -13.54
C VAL A 369 18.69 0.72 -12.56
N VAL A 370 19.46 -0.35 -12.53
CA VAL A 370 20.60 -0.51 -11.62
C VAL A 370 21.90 -0.47 -12.41
N TRP A 371 22.79 0.44 -12.03
CA TRP A 371 24.16 0.49 -12.52
C TRP A 371 25.08 -0.27 -11.55
N ASN A 372 25.70 -1.35 -12.02
CA ASN A 372 26.71 -2.09 -11.26
C ASN A 372 28.11 -1.55 -11.63
N GLU A 373 28.68 -0.72 -10.78
CA GLU A 373 30.00 -0.11 -11.02
C GLU A 373 31.13 -1.15 -11.09
N THR A 374 31.03 -2.23 -10.32
CA THR A 374 32.08 -3.26 -10.25
C THR A 374 32.18 -4.05 -11.56
N LEU A 375 31.05 -4.37 -12.16
CA LEU A 375 30.96 -5.14 -13.40
C LEU A 375 30.87 -4.24 -14.63
N GLY A 376 30.57 -2.95 -14.47
CA GLY A 376 30.30 -2.03 -15.57
C GLY A 376 29.06 -2.38 -16.37
N GLU A 377 28.02 -2.88 -15.69
CA GLU A 377 26.81 -3.42 -16.30
C GLU A 377 25.57 -2.63 -15.90
N ILE A 378 24.63 -2.47 -16.83
CA ILE A 378 23.29 -1.92 -16.54
C ILE A 378 22.32 -3.09 -16.46
N HIS A 379 21.52 -3.13 -15.39
CA HIS A 379 20.44 -4.09 -15.19
C HIS A 379 19.10 -3.39 -15.13
N VAL A 380 18.06 -4.04 -15.66
CA VAL A 380 16.67 -3.59 -15.58
C VAL A 380 15.77 -4.72 -15.07
N GLN A 381 14.72 -4.36 -14.35
CA GLN A 381 13.76 -5.32 -13.81
C GLN A 381 12.47 -5.31 -14.61
N LEU A 382 11.90 -6.49 -14.88
CA LEU A 382 10.72 -6.66 -15.73
C LEU A 382 9.79 -7.72 -15.17
N MET A 383 8.48 -7.60 -15.50
CA MET A 383 7.47 -8.59 -15.15
C MET A 383 7.52 -9.83 -16.06
N GLY A 384 7.87 -9.66 -17.33
CA GLY A 384 7.86 -10.73 -18.30
C GLY A 384 8.57 -10.41 -19.61
N GLU A 385 8.62 -11.40 -20.51
CA GLU A 385 9.40 -11.31 -21.76
C GLU A 385 8.76 -10.37 -22.80
N VAL A 386 7.45 -10.19 -22.79
CA VAL A 386 6.79 -9.25 -23.70
C VAL A 386 7.19 -7.82 -23.39
N GLN A 387 7.35 -7.49 -22.10
CA GLN A 387 7.84 -6.18 -21.65
C GLN A 387 9.27 -5.92 -22.14
N LEU A 388 10.13 -6.97 -22.17
CA LEU A 388 11.49 -6.88 -22.69
C LEU A 388 11.53 -6.45 -24.17
N GLU A 389 10.68 -7.05 -24.99
CA GLU A 389 10.61 -6.72 -26.43
C GLU A 389 10.08 -5.30 -26.66
N VAL A 390 9.10 -4.88 -25.82
CA VAL A 390 8.58 -3.51 -25.86
C VAL A 390 9.65 -2.52 -25.46
N LEU A 391 10.41 -2.80 -24.39
CA LEU A 391 11.52 -1.96 -23.94
C LEU A 391 12.59 -1.80 -25.02
N ARG A 392 12.96 -2.90 -25.72
CA ARG A 392 13.91 -2.87 -26.85
C ARG A 392 13.39 -1.96 -27.96
N SER A 393 12.14 -2.10 -28.33
CA SER A 393 11.53 -1.28 -29.39
C SER A 393 11.47 0.20 -28.98
N LEU A 394 11.10 0.52 -27.74
CA LEU A 394 11.07 1.90 -27.24
C LEU A 394 12.46 2.54 -27.24
N LEU A 395 13.50 1.81 -26.84
CA LEU A 395 14.89 2.30 -26.87
C LEU A 395 15.37 2.58 -28.31
N ALA A 396 15.01 1.70 -29.24
CA ALA A 396 15.35 1.89 -30.65
C ALA A 396 14.57 3.07 -31.29
N GLU A 397 13.25 3.14 -31.10
CA GLU A 397 12.39 4.13 -31.75
C GLU A 397 12.56 5.55 -31.15
N ARG A 398 12.59 5.67 -29.81
CA ARG A 398 12.66 6.99 -29.17
C ARG A 398 14.06 7.56 -29.05
N PHE A 399 15.05 6.69 -28.82
CA PHE A 399 16.43 7.13 -28.53
C PHE A 399 17.47 6.69 -29.56
N GLY A 400 17.05 5.94 -30.60
CA GLY A 400 17.98 5.40 -31.60
C GLY A 400 19.02 4.44 -31.01
N LEU A 401 18.72 3.83 -29.84
CA LEU A 401 19.60 2.95 -29.11
C LEU A 401 19.17 1.49 -29.31
N ASN A 402 19.92 0.77 -30.14
CA ASN A 402 19.69 -0.65 -30.38
C ASN A 402 20.41 -1.47 -29.31
N VAL A 403 19.68 -2.00 -28.39
CA VAL A 403 20.20 -2.85 -27.30
C VAL A 403 19.82 -4.30 -27.51
N GLU A 404 20.65 -5.18 -26.98
CA GLU A 404 20.30 -6.57 -26.71
C GLU A 404 20.20 -6.79 -25.21
N PHE A 405 19.60 -7.91 -24.81
CA PHE A 405 19.51 -8.26 -23.41
C PHE A 405 20.22 -9.58 -23.17
N GLY A 406 20.96 -9.62 -22.08
CA GLY A 406 21.61 -10.83 -21.59
C GLY A 406 20.58 -11.86 -21.10
N PRO A 407 21.06 -13.05 -20.71
CA PRO A 407 20.16 -14.04 -20.12
C PRO A 407 19.52 -13.45 -18.86
N GLY A 408 18.18 -13.55 -18.77
CA GLY A 408 17.45 -13.04 -17.62
C GLY A 408 17.77 -13.80 -16.35
N GLY A 409 18.05 -13.07 -15.28
CA GLY A 409 18.16 -13.58 -13.92
C GLY A 409 16.81 -13.61 -13.21
N ILE A 410 16.66 -14.48 -12.25
CA ILE A 410 15.51 -14.53 -11.35
C ILE A 410 15.78 -13.60 -10.17
N LEU A 411 14.80 -12.81 -9.79
CA LEU A 411 14.85 -12.02 -8.57
C LEU A 411 14.43 -12.88 -7.39
N TYR A 412 15.40 -13.36 -6.65
CA TYR A 412 15.19 -14.12 -5.43
C TYR A 412 14.86 -13.18 -4.26
N LYS A 413 14.22 -13.72 -3.23
CA LYS A 413 14.05 -13.08 -1.92
C LYS A 413 14.54 -14.03 -0.83
N GLU A 414 14.77 -13.49 0.36
CA GLU A 414 15.15 -14.29 1.51
C GLU A 414 14.17 -14.10 2.66
N THR A 415 14.07 -15.11 3.52
CA THR A 415 13.29 -15.07 4.75
C THR A 415 13.95 -15.93 5.81
N ILE A 416 13.38 -15.94 7.01
CA ILE A 416 13.80 -16.83 8.09
C ILE A 416 12.73 -17.87 8.39
N THR A 417 13.11 -19.00 8.96
CA THR A 417 12.17 -20.10 9.29
C THR A 417 11.89 -20.20 10.78
N GLU A 418 12.73 -19.61 11.64
CA GLU A 418 12.66 -19.69 13.09
C GLU A 418 12.90 -18.29 13.68
N PRO A 419 12.25 -17.94 14.80
CA PRO A 419 12.48 -16.68 15.46
C PRO A 419 13.92 -16.57 15.98
N MET A 420 14.53 -15.39 15.86
CA MET A 420 15.88 -15.12 16.34
C MET A 420 15.99 -13.73 16.97
N GLU A 421 16.83 -13.60 18.01
CA GLU A 421 17.24 -12.30 18.51
C GLU A 421 18.48 -11.81 17.77
N GLY A 422 18.46 -10.57 17.32
CA GLY A 422 19.63 -9.86 16.83
C GLY A 422 20.05 -8.76 17.78
N VAL A 423 21.36 -8.62 17.98
CA VAL A 423 21.97 -7.64 18.87
C VAL A 423 22.95 -6.77 18.10
N GLY A 424 22.77 -5.49 18.14
CA GLY A 424 23.67 -4.52 17.53
C GLY A 424 24.18 -3.52 18.55
N HIS A 425 25.49 -3.37 18.61
CA HIS A 425 26.15 -2.43 19.50
C HIS A 425 27.04 -1.49 18.70
N TYR A 426 26.98 -0.20 18.99
CA TYR A 426 27.78 0.81 18.33
C TYR A 426 28.31 1.81 19.36
N GLU A 427 29.59 1.65 19.72
CA GLU A 427 30.28 2.42 20.74
C GLU A 427 31.69 2.83 20.28
N PRO A 428 31.85 3.57 19.18
CA PRO A 428 33.08 4.26 18.91
C PRO A 428 33.25 5.41 19.91
N LEU A 429 34.45 5.95 20.02
CA LEU A 429 34.79 7.00 20.99
C LEU A 429 33.73 8.14 20.99
N ARG A 430 33.10 8.39 22.14
CA ARG A 430 32.03 9.38 22.40
C ARG A 430 30.66 9.05 21.80
N HIS A 431 30.44 7.87 21.34
CA HIS A 431 29.17 7.41 20.83
C HIS A 431 28.72 6.17 21.62
N TYR A 432 27.42 5.94 21.72
CA TYR A 432 26.88 4.75 22.38
C TYR A 432 25.46 4.48 21.94
N ALA A 433 25.22 3.31 21.38
CA ALA A 433 23.88 2.77 21.21
C ALA A 433 23.91 1.23 21.23
N GLU A 434 22.94 0.63 21.88
CA GLU A 434 22.69 -0.80 21.83
C GLU A 434 21.23 -1.07 21.50
N VAL A 435 21.00 -1.97 20.57
CA VAL A 435 19.67 -2.33 20.06
C VAL A 435 19.52 -3.84 20.02
N HIS A 436 18.43 -4.34 20.57
CA HIS A 436 18.03 -5.73 20.51
C HIS A 436 16.73 -5.84 19.72
N VAL A 437 16.74 -6.62 18.66
CA VAL A 437 15.56 -6.89 17.83
C VAL A 437 15.21 -8.37 17.84
N LYS A 438 13.93 -8.65 17.83
CA LYS A 438 13.40 -9.98 17.60
C LYS A 438 12.97 -10.09 16.13
N LEU A 439 13.54 -11.04 15.41
CA LEU A 439 13.16 -11.40 14.06
C LEU A 439 12.18 -12.58 14.13
N GLU A 440 11.02 -12.48 13.54
CA GLU A 440 9.99 -13.52 13.52
C GLU A 440 9.53 -13.79 12.09
N PRO A 441 9.44 -15.07 11.67
CA PRO A 441 8.90 -15.39 10.37
C PRO A 441 7.40 -15.09 10.32
N LEU A 442 6.94 -14.56 9.20
CA LEU A 442 5.53 -14.30 8.89
C LEU A 442 5.01 -15.27 7.82
N PRO A 443 3.68 -15.37 7.65
CA PRO A 443 3.09 -16.06 6.52
C PRO A 443 3.58 -15.48 5.19
N ARG A 444 3.65 -16.31 4.15
CA ARG A 444 4.09 -15.88 2.83
C ARG A 444 3.22 -14.77 2.25
N GLY A 445 3.87 -13.77 1.64
CA GLY A 445 3.21 -12.59 1.09
C GLY A 445 2.84 -11.53 2.12
N SER A 446 3.31 -11.66 3.37
CA SER A 446 3.08 -10.65 4.42
C SER A 446 4.03 -9.45 4.33
N GLY A 447 5.12 -9.57 3.57
CA GLY A 447 6.14 -8.54 3.47
C GLY A 447 6.91 -8.32 4.77
N MET A 448 7.49 -7.12 4.91
CA MET A 448 8.20 -6.72 6.13
C MET A 448 7.23 -6.03 7.10
N GLN A 449 7.36 -6.35 8.39
CA GLN A 449 6.60 -5.69 9.45
C GLN A 449 7.54 -5.23 10.57
N PHE A 450 7.32 -4.04 11.09
CA PHE A 450 8.13 -3.46 12.15
C PHE A 450 7.28 -3.16 13.37
N ALA A 451 7.83 -3.39 14.56
CA ALA A 451 7.13 -3.17 15.82
C ALA A 451 8.11 -2.85 16.96
N ALA A 452 7.60 -2.26 18.04
CA ALA A 452 8.33 -2.10 19.27
C ALA A 452 7.57 -2.79 20.43
N ASP A 453 8.26 -3.66 21.17
CA ASP A 453 7.82 -4.28 22.42
C ASP A 453 8.88 -4.05 23.49
N CYS A 454 9.32 -2.81 23.59
CA CYS A 454 10.36 -2.39 24.55
C CYS A 454 9.72 -1.50 25.61
N ARG A 455 10.02 -1.77 26.88
CA ARG A 455 9.56 -0.95 28.00
C ARG A 455 10.26 0.40 27.96
N GLU A 456 9.51 1.49 28.24
CA GLU A 456 10.06 2.84 28.29
C GLU A 456 11.16 3.01 29.34
N GLU A 457 11.10 2.22 30.42
CA GLU A 457 12.13 2.17 31.46
C GLU A 457 13.48 1.59 30.94
N VAL A 458 13.46 0.82 29.84
CA VAL A 458 14.63 0.22 29.20
C VAL A 458 15.19 1.13 28.13
N LEU A 459 14.30 1.70 27.30
CA LEU A 459 14.66 2.65 26.24
C LEU A 459 13.54 3.69 26.09
N ASP A 460 13.89 4.98 26.12
CA ASP A 460 12.95 6.07 25.94
C ASP A 460 12.17 5.98 24.61
N LYS A 461 10.88 6.37 24.59
CA LYS A 461 10.00 6.31 23.42
C LYS A 461 10.56 7.02 22.18
N ASN A 462 11.27 8.14 22.35
CA ASN A 462 11.84 8.83 21.22
C ASN A 462 12.92 8.02 20.52
N TRP A 463 13.74 7.30 21.30
CA TRP A 463 14.73 6.38 20.76
C TRP A 463 14.07 5.16 20.12
N GLN A 464 12.98 4.65 20.71
CA GLN A 464 12.22 3.54 20.10
C GLN A 464 11.66 3.94 18.74
N ARG A 465 11.07 5.14 18.61
CA ARG A 465 10.57 5.67 17.33
C ARG A 465 11.71 5.82 16.30
N LEU A 466 12.84 6.33 16.73
CA LEU A 466 14.00 6.49 15.85
C LEU A 466 14.51 5.13 15.34
N VAL A 467 14.54 4.11 16.19
CA VAL A 467 14.89 2.74 15.77
C VAL A 467 13.89 2.21 14.74
N LEU A 468 12.57 2.43 14.94
CA LEU A 468 11.55 2.03 13.96
C LEU A 468 11.76 2.74 12.62
N THR A 469 12.00 4.05 12.62
CA THR A 469 12.35 4.80 11.41
C THR A 469 13.57 4.20 10.71
N HIS A 470 14.61 3.82 11.46
CA HIS A 470 15.81 3.21 10.88
C HIS A 470 15.58 1.78 10.37
N LEU A 471 14.60 1.06 10.91
CA LEU A 471 14.18 -0.23 10.36
C LEU A 471 13.42 -0.06 9.03
N GLU A 472 12.61 0.98 8.90
CA GLU A 472 11.77 1.24 7.72
C GLU A 472 12.54 1.91 6.58
N GLU A 473 13.53 2.76 6.86
CA GLU A 473 14.25 3.54 5.84
C GLU A 473 15.18 2.69 4.95
N LYS A 474 15.50 1.46 5.35
CA LYS A 474 16.46 0.60 4.66
C LYS A 474 15.83 -0.70 4.17
N GLN A 475 16.08 -1.05 2.92
CA GLN A 475 15.84 -2.41 2.44
C GLN A 475 16.85 -3.37 3.08
N HIS A 476 16.35 -4.27 3.93
CA HIS A 476 17.20 -5.28 4.57
C HIS A 476 17.50 -6.42 3.59
N LEU A 477 18.76 -6.81 3.53
CA LEU A 477 19.24 -7.90 2.66
C LEU A 477 19.46 -9.17 3.50
N GLY A 478 19.19 -10.32 2.87
CA GLY A 478 19.46 -11.62 3.47
C GLY A 478 20.96 -11.98 3.50
N VAL A 479 21.27 -13.14 4.00
CA VAL A 479 22.65 -13.60 4.23
C VAL A 479 23.06 -14.78 3.33
N LEU A 480 22.13 -15.32 2.54
CA LEU A 480 22.41 -16.44 1.63
C LEU A 480 22.93 -15.97 0.27
N THR A 481 22.28 -14.97 -0.31
CA THR A 481 22.57 -14.45 -1.65
C THR A 481 22.63 -12.92 -1.68
N GLY A 482 22.38 -12.25 -0.56
CA GLY A 482 22.21 -10.80 -0.52
C GLY A 482 20.88 -10.33 -1.11
N ALA A 483 19.93 -11.24 -1.35
CA ALA A 483 18.61 -10.89 -1.87
C ALA A 483 17.76 -10.16 -0.82
N PRO A 484 16.76 -9.35 -1.25
CA PRO A 484 15.88 -8.64 -0.32
C PRO A 484 15.18 -9.56 0.66
N LEU A 485 15.12 -9.15 1.94
CA LEU A 485 14.40 -9.86 2.98
C LEU A 485 12.90 -9.63 2.84
N THR A 486 12.09 -10.66 3.07
CA THR A 486 10.62 -10.60 3.06
C THR A 486 10.00 -11.55 4.07
N ASP A 487 8.73 -11.32 4.41
CA ASP A 487 7.93 -12.16 5.33
C ASP A 487 8.59 -12.31 6.71
N VAL A 488 9.12 -11.20 7.22
CA VAL A 488 9.75 -11.13 8.53
C VAL A 488 9.20 -9.94 9.32
N LYS A 489 8.82 -10.20 10.56
CA LYS A 489 8.51 -9.16 11.53
C LYS A 489 9.74 -8.86 12.37
N ILE A 490 10.15 -7.61 12.39
CA ILE A 490 11.26 -7.13 13.22
C ILE A 490 10.68 -6.33 14.39
N THR A 491 10.87 -6.81 15.60
CA THR A 491 10.34 -6.18 16.81
C THR A 491 11.49 -5.69 17.69
N LEU A 492 11.55 -4.41 17.99
CA LEU A 492 12.46 -3.86 18.99
C LEU A 492 12.05 -4.35 20.38
N ILE A 493 12.92 -5.12 21.05
CA ILE A 493 12.63 -5.73 22.35
C ILE A 493 13.40 -5.11 23.51
N ALA A 494 14.60 -4.59 23.25
CA ALA A 494 15.41 -3.89 24.24
C ALA A 494 16.40 -2.95 23.55
N GLY A 495 16.93 -2.01 24.30
CA GLY A 495 17.99 -1.12 23.82
C GLY A 495 18.53 -0.27 24.96
N ARG A 496 19.64 0.39 24.71
CA ARG A 496 20.24 1.30 25.68
C ARG A 496 20.84 2.52 25.00
N ALA A 497 20.54 3.69 25.56
CA ALA A 497 21.15 4.96 25.20
C ALA A 497 22.00 5.49 26.33
N HIS A 498 22.98 6.32 26.03
CA HIS A 498 23.77 7.03 27.02
C HIS A 498 23.44 8.53 26.99
N LEU A 499 23.08 9.11 28.12
CA LEU A 499 22.59 10.51 28.24
C LEU A 499 23.48 11.59 27.60
N LYS A 500 24.79 11.33 27.47
CA LYS A 500 25.75 12.31 26.97
C LYS A 500 26.45 11.93 25.67
N HIS A 501 26.33 10.66 25.27
CA HIS A 501 27.12 10.09 24.17
C HIS A 501 26.26 9.43 23.07
N THR A 502 24.96 9.45 23.19
CA THR A 502 24.07 8.93 22.16
C THR A 502 23.60 10.04 21.23
N GLU A 503 23.84 9.88 19.96
CA GLU A 503 23.30 10.69 18.87
C GLU A 503 22.39 9.83 17.97
N GLY A 504 21.52 10.45 17.17
CA GLY A 504 20.58 9.71 16.31
C GLY A 504 21.25 8.72 15.35
N GLY A 505 22.41 9.11 14.80
CA GLY A 505 23.20 8.26 13.91
C GLY A 505 23.74 6.97 14.55
N ASP A 506 23.90 6.98 15.88
CA ASP A 506 24.40 5.79 16.61
C ASP A 506 23.35 4.68 16.61
N PHE A 507 22.07 5.06 16.83
CA PHE A 507 20.97 4.13 16.74
C PHE A 507 20.79 3.56 15.33
N ARG A 508 21.03 4.35 14.28
CA ARG A 508 21.04 3.85 12.90
C ARG A 508 22.06 2.72 12.76
N GLN A 509 23.30 2.96 13.21
CA GLN A 509 24.37 1.98 13.13
C GLN A 509 24.10 0.73 13.97
N ALA A 510 23.59 0.90 15.19
CA ALA A 510 23.23 -0.21 16.07
C ALA A 510 22.05 -1.02 15.52
N THR A 511 21.03 -0.37 14.97
CA THR A 511 19.85 -1.01 14.38
C THR A 511 20.21 -1.89 13.19
N TYR A 512 21.00 -1.37 12.25
CA TYR A 512 21.41 -2.15 11.07
C TYR A 512 22.24 -3.37 11.45
N ARG A 513 23.15 -3.21 12.43
CA ARG A 513 23.95 -4.32 12.96
C ARG A 513 23.09 -5.34 13.69
N ALA A 514 22.09 -4.89 14.47
CA ALA A 514 21.19 -5.80 15.16
C ALA A 514 20.41 -6.69 14.19
N VAL A 515 19.84 -6.12 13.14
CA VAL A 515 19.15 -6.90 12.11
C VAL A 515 20.11 -7.87 11.41
N ARG A 516 21.25 -7.38 10.97
CA ARG A 516 22.23 -8.19 10.23
C ARG A 516 22.80 -9.32 11.09
N GLN A 517 23.15 -9.04 12.33
CA GLN A 517 23.65 -10.03 13.29
C GLN A 517 22.59 -11.10 13.60
N GLY A 518 21.34 -10.69 13.74
CA GLY A 518 20.22 -11.62 13.92
C GLY A 518 20.03 -12.55 12.71
N LEU A 519 20.16 -12.03 11.50
CA LEU A 519 20.08 -12.81 10.25
C LEU A 519 21.24 -13.80 10.13
N MET A 520 22.45 -13.42 10.54
CA MET A 520 23.61 -14.33 10.56
C MET A 520 23.41 -15.53 11.49
N LEU A 521 22.64 -15.34 12.56
CA LEU A 521 22.30 -16.42 13.51
C LEU A 521 21.05 -17.20 13.10
N ALA A 522 20.17 -16.60 12.32
CA ALA A 522 18.89 -17.19 11.94
C ALA A 522 19.07 -18.31 10.91
N LYS A 523 18.11 -19.21 10.89
CA LYS A 523 17.97 -20.20 9.81
C LYS A 523 17.26 -19.54 8.62
N SER A 524 18.05 -19.00 7.70
CA SER A 524 17.55 -18.33 6.50
C SER A 524 17.08 -19.31 5.44
N GLN A 525 16.13 -18.88 4.61
CA GLN A 525 15.55 -19.63 3.50
C GLN A 525 15.49 -18.77 2.25
N LEU A 526 16.02 -19.28 1.14
CA LEU A 526 15.91 -18.64 -0.16
C LEU A 526 14.52 -18.88 -0.75
N LEU A 527 13.94 -17.83 -1.32
CA LEU A 527 12.63 -17.84 -1.96
C LEU A 527 12.78 -17.50 -3.44
N GLU A 528 12.02 -18.20 -4.27
CA GLU A 528 11.90 -17.94 -5.70
C GLU A 528 10.47 -17.58 -6.08
N PRO A 529 10.27 -16.76 -7.14
CA PRO A 529 8.93 -16.46 -7.64
C PRO A 529 8.31 -17.65 -8.35
N TRP A 530 6.98 -17.79 -8.22
CA TRP A 530 6.19 -18.86 -8.83
C TRP A 530 5.08 -18.30 -9.70
N TYR A 531 4.81 -18.97 -10.81
CA TYR A 531 3.63 -18.74 -11.64
C TYR A 531 2.48 -19.66 -11.23
N ALA A 532 1.27 -19.10 -11.17
CA ALA A 532 0.05 -19.85 -11.40
C ALA A 532 -0.13 -19.95 -12.92
N PHE A 533 -0.30 -21.16 -13.45
CA PHE A 533 -0.47 -21.37 -14.89
C PHE A 533 -1.82 -21.98 -15.22
N ARG A 534 -2.29 -21.65 -16.43
CA ARG A 534 -3.41 -22.33 -17.11
C ARG A 534 -2.93 -22.72 -18.50
N LEU A 535 -2.79 -24.02 -18.71
CA LEU A 535 -2.33 -24.61 -19.97
C LEU A 535 -3.47 -25.34 -20.65
N GLU A 536 -3.82 -24.89 -21.83
CA GLU A 536 -4.79 -25.54 -22.71
C GLU A 536 -4.04 -26.23 -23.87
N VAL A 537 -4.22 -27.53 -24.02
CA VAL A 537 -3.54 -28.29 -25.05
C VAL A 537 -4.51 -29.30 -25.68
N PRO A 538 -4.31 -29.72 -26.95
CA PRO A 538 -5.03 -30.86 -27.52
C PRO A 538 -4.86 -32.09 -26.63
N VAL A 539 -5.91 -32.91 -26.51
CA VAL A 539 -5.92 -34.10 -25.64
C VAL A 539 -4.74 -35.05 -25.95
N GLU A 540 -4.34 -35.14 -27.23
CA GLU A 540 -3.18 -35.92 -27.66
C GLU A 540 -1.84 -35.44 -27.06
N ASN A 541 -1.74 -34.18 -26.64
CA ASN A 541 -0.54 -33.56 -26.07
C ASN A 541 -0.55 -33.53 -24.55
N LEU A 542 -1.67 -33.92 -23.88
CA LEU A 542 -1.83 -33.81 -22.43
C LEU A 542 -0.74 -34.56 -21.65
N GLY A 543 -0.41 -35.76 -22.02
CA GLY A 543 0.61 -36.56 -21.35
C GLY A 543 2.00 -35.91 -21.39
N ARG A 544 2.34 -35.29 -22.52
CA ARG A 544 3.58 -34.54 -22.66
C ARG A 544 3.56 -33.31 -21.75
N ALA A 545 2.48 -32.53 -21.77
CA ALA A 545 2.33 -31.33 -20.94
C ALA A 545 2.48 -31.66 -19.44
N MET A 546 1.85 -32.72 -18.96
CA MET A 546 1.98 -33.18 -17.57
C MET A 546 3.42 -33.56 -17.23
N THR A 547 4.13 -34.26 -18.13
CA THR A 547 5.53 -34.65 -17.93
C THR A 547 6.45 -33.42 -17.93
N ASP A 548 6.23 -32.47 -18.82
CA ASP A 548 7.02 -31.23 -18.91
C ASP A 548 6.85 -30.40 -17.65
N ILE A 549 5.61 -30.24 -17.12
CA ILE A 549 5.34 -29.52 -15.87
C ILE A 549 6.06 -30.17 -14.69
N GLN A 550 6.02 -31.51 -14.59
CA GLN A 550 6.74 -32.24 -13.54
C GLN A 550 8.26 -32.07 -13.65
N ARG A 551 8.81 -32.10 -14.87
CA ARG A 551 10.25 -31.84 -15.10
C ARG A 551 10.66 -30.41 -14.71
N MET A 552 9.73 -29.46 -14.79
CA MET A 552 9.91 -28.08 -14.38
C MET A 552 9.66 -27.85 -12.88
N GLU A 553 9.59 -28.91 -12.07
CA GLU A 553 9.29 -28.86 -10.63
C GLU A 553 7.93 -28.21 -10.30
N GLY A 554 7.03 -28.18 -11.28
CA GLY A 554 5.66 -27.69 -11.14
C GLY A 554 4.71 -28.71 -10.56
N SER A 555 3.60 -28.21 -10.03
CA SER A 555 2.45 -29.02 -9.59
C SER A 555 1.22 -28.64 -10.41
N PHE A 556 0.32 -29.58 -10.63
CA PHE A 556 -0.93 -29.34 -11.37
C PHE A 556 -2.10 -30.05 -10.71
N ASP A 557 -3.28 -29.48 -10.91
CA ASP A 557 -4.56 -30.06 -10.50
C ASP A 557 -5.00 -31.13 -11.53
N PRO A 558 -5.95 -32.00 -11.17
CA PRO A 558 -6.51 -32.98 -12.12
C PRO A 558 -6.98 -32.28 -13.42
N PRO A 559 -6.56 -32.76 -14.59
CA PRO A 559 -6.90 -32.13 -15.86
C PRO A 559 -8.40 -32.10 -16.13
N GLU A 560 -8.91 -30.99 -16.57
CA GLU A 560 -10.26 -30.85 -17.11
C GLU A 560 -10.21 -31.22 -18.59
N SER A 561 -10.75 -32.38 -18.95
CA SER A 561 -10.73 -32.90 -20.34
C SER A 561 -12.04 -32.62 -21.05
N GLY A 562 -11.99 -31.84 -22.12
CA GLY A 562 -13.04 -31.73 -23.13
C GLY A 562 -12.89 -32.77 -24.25
N GLU A 563 -13.72 -32.70 -25.30
CA GLU A 563 -13.62 -33.63 -26.43
C GLU A 563 -12.39 -33.41 -27.31
N GLU A 564 -11.95 -32.16 -27.52
CA GLU A 564 -10.82 -31.78 -28.39
C GLU A 564 -9.61 -31.22 -27.63
N ALA A 565 -9.82 -30.59 -26.50
CA ALA A 565 -8.78 -29.92 -25.69
C ALA A 565 -8.89 -30.33 -24.22
N ALA A 566 -7.74 -30.36 -23.56
CA ALA A 566 -7.61 -30.52 -22.11
C ALA A 566 -6.97 -29.27 -21.48
N VAL A 567 -7.43 -28.93 -20.29
CA VAL A 567 -6.94 -27.81 -19.51
C VAL A 567 -6.23 -28.32 -18.27
N LEU A 568 -5.00 -27.87 -18.06
CA LEU A 568 -4.20 -28.08 -16.86
C LEU A 568 -4.04 -26.74 -16.12
N THR A 569 -4.37 -26.71 -14.85
CA THR A 569 -4.08 -25.59 -13.97
C THR A 569 -3.10 -26.04 -12.90
N GLY A 570 -2.31 -25.10 -12.37
CA GLY A 570 -1.32 -25.43 -11.35
C GLY A 570 -0.31 -24.32 -11.12
N PHE A 571 0.81 -24.72 -10.52
CA PHE A 571 1.87 -23.80 -10.15
C PHE A 571 3.23 -24.34 -10.57
N ALA A 572 4.15 -23.43 -10.99
CA ALA A 572 5.53 -23.81 -11.31
C ALA A 572 6.49 -22.64 -11.05
N PRO A 573 7.79 -22.92 -10.78
CA PRO A 573 8.80 -21.89 -10.63
C PRO A 573 8.95 -21.04 -11.90
N VAL A 574 9.11 -19.73 -11.73
CA VAL A 574 9.40 -18.81 -12.84
C VAL A 574 10.67 -19.21 -13.58
N ALA A 575 11.68 -19.65 -12.83
CA ALA A 575 12.98 -20.06 -13.38
C ALA A 575 12.87 -21.12 -14.48
N THR A 576 11.98 -22.08 -14.30
CA THR A 576 11.84 -23.23 -15.21
C THR A 576 10.76 -23.04 -16.28
N MET A 577 9.70 -22.26 -15.95
CA MET A 577 8.51 -22.14 -16.80
C MET A 577 8.52 -20.95 -17.77
N ARG A 578 9.36 -19.92 -17.53
CA ARG A 578 9.34 -18.66 -18.32
C ARG A 578 9.45 -18.86 -19.83
N SER A 579 10.23 -19.85 -20.31
CA SER A 579 10.41 -20.15 -21.73
C SER A 579 9.43 -21.19 -22.30
N TYR A 580 8.64 -21.82 -21.45
CA TYR A 580 7.72 -22.89 -21.83
C TYR A 580 6.60 -22.48 -22.79
N PRO A 581 6.08 -21.24 -22.79
CA PRO A 581 5.09 -20.80 -23.80
C PRO A 581 5.54 -21.04 -25.24
N MET A 582 6.82 -20.81 -25.57
CA MET A 582 7.38 -21.07 -26.89
C MET A 582 7.39 -22.56 -27.23
N GLU A 583 7.71 -23.42 -26.26
CA GLU A 583 7.69 -24.87 -26.43
C GLU A 583 6.27 -25.38 -26.66
N VAL A 584 5.29 -24.86 -25.90
CA VAL A 584 3.87 -25.20 -26.05
C VAL A 584 3.39 -24.91 -27.46
N VAL A 585 3.65 -23.73 -28.00
CA VAL A 585 3.31 -23.37 -29.38
C VAL A 585 3.96 -24.33 -30.37
N GLY A 586 5.23 -24.68 -30.15
CA GLY A 586 5.99 -25.60 -31.03
C GLY A 586 5.38 -27.00 -31.11
N TYR A 587 5.19 -27.69 -29.98
CA TYR A 587 4.72 -29.09 -30.00
C TYR A 587 3.21 -29.25 -30.26
N THR A 588 2.42 -28.20 -29.95
CA THR A 588 0.98 -28.18 -30.25
C THR A 588 0.65 -27.66 -31.65
N ARG A 589 1.68 -27.22 -32.41
CA ARG A 589 1.54 -26.57 -33.72
C ARG A 589 0.62 -25.35 -33.68
N GLY A 590 0.78 -24.52 -32.62
CA GLY A 590 0.01 -23.31 -32.41
C GLY A 590 -1.42 -23.53 -31.86
N ARG A 591 -1.81 -24.75 -31.53
CA ARG A 591 -3.14 -25.05 -30.95
C ARG A 591 -3.17 -24.96 -29.43
N GLY A 592 -1.99 -24.98 -28.77
CA GLY A 592 -1.89 -24.87 -27.32
C GLY A 592 -1.79 -23.42 -26.89
N HIS A 593 -2.37 -23.12 -25.73
CA HIS A 593 -2.33 -21.82 -25.11
C HIS A 593 -1.89 -21.92 -23.65
N LEU A 594 -0.85 -21.17 -23.28
CA LEU A 594 -0.35 -21.11 -21.91
C LEU A 594 -0.49 -19.69 -21.37
N THR A 595 -1.24 -19.55 -20.27
CA THR A 595 -1.35 -18.30 -19.53
C THR A 595 -0.58 -18.44 -18.23
N LEU A 596 0.29 -17.47 -17.95
CA LEU A 596 1.11 -17.38 -16.74
C LEU A 596 0.69 -16.16 -15.93
N THR A 597 0.58 -16.32 -14.63
CA THR A 597 0.27 -15.24 -13.69
C THR A 597 1.15 -15.39 -12.46
N LEU A 598 1.79 -14.33 -11.99
CA LEU A 598 2.61 -14.39 -10.80
C LEU A 598 1.74 -14.73 -9.56
N ASP A 599 2.14 -15.78 -8.83
CA ASP A 599 1.44 -16.24 -7.61
C ASP A 599 2.17 -15.81 -6.32
N GLY A 600 3.35 -15.23 -6.42
CA GLY A 600 4.18 -14.83 -5.28
C GLY A 600 5.44 -15.66 -5.13
N TYR A 601 5.99 -15.69 -3.91
CA TYR A 601 7.27 -16.33 -3.61
C TYR A 601 7.09 -17.59 -2.78
N ARG A 602 7.83 -18.67 -3.16
CA ARG A 602 7.85 -19.95 -2.45
C ARG A 602 9.29 -20.39 -2.18
N PRO A 603 9.54 -21.38 -1.31
CA PRO A 603 10.89 -21.90 -1.10
C PRO A 603 11.54 -22.32 -2.43
N CYS A 604 12.78 -21.89 -2.63
CA CYS A 604 13.54 -22.19 -3.86
C CYS A 604 13.85 -23.69 -3.93
N HIS A 605 13.50 -24.32 -5.07
CA HIS A 605 13.65 -25.75 -5.28
C HIS A 605 15.12 -26.20 -5.36
N ASN A 606 16.00 -25.37 -5.90
CA ASN A 606 17.42 -25.66 -6.05
C ASN A 606 18.30 -24.63 -5.31
N ALA A 607 17.88 -24.24 -4.09
CA ALA A 607 18.53 -23.17 -3.31
C ALA A 607 20.05 -23.36 -3.16
N ALA A 608 20.53 -24.60 -2.95
CA ALA A 608 21.97 -24.84 -2.77
C ALA A 608 22.80 -24.46 -3.98
N GLU A 609 22.32 -24.78 -5.20
CA GLU A 609 23.00 -24.45 -6.45
C GLU A 609 23.04 -22.93 -6.68
N ILE A 610 21.94 -22.25 -6.36
CA ILE A 610 21.85 -20.79 -6.52
C ILE A 610 22.77 -20.08 -5.53
N ILE A 611 22.80 -20.49 -4.26
CA ILE A 611 23.68 -19.90 -3.24
C ILE A 611 25.16 -20.07 -3.65
N GLU A 612 25.53 -21.27 -4.11
CA GLU A 612 26.89 -21.52 -4.59
C GLU A 612 27.24 -20.70 -5.83
N ALA A 613 26.30 -20.57 -6.78
CA ALA A 613 26.51 -19.79 -8.01
C ALA A 613 26.63 -18.28 -7.76
N VAL A 614 25.85 -17.74 -6.81
CA VAL A 614 25.92 -16.31 -6.42
C VAL A 614 27.19 -16.04 -5.61
N GLY A 615 27.61 -16.98 -4.76
CA GLY A 615 28.84 -16.87 -3.97
C GLY A 615 28.90 -15.65 -3.06
N TYR A 616 27.74 -15.21 -2.52
CA TYR A 616 27.68 -14.05 -1.64
C TYR A 616 28.31 -14.33 -0.27
N GLU A 617 29.21 -13.47 0.16
CA GLU A 617 29.93 -13.59 1.45
C GLU A 617 29.44 -12.51 2.42
N PRO A 618 28.46 -12.82 3.29
CA PRO A 618 27.83 -11.83 4.15
C PRO A 618 28.76 -11.20 5.20
N GLU A 619 29.87 -11.85 5.54
CA GLU A 619 30.89 -11.32 6.45
C GLU A 619 31.76 -10.23 5.80
N HIS A 620 31.88 -10.24 4.47
CA HIS A 620 32.67 -9.29 3.71
C HIS A 620 31.84 -8.11 3.15
N ASP A 621 30.56 -8.09 3.40
CA ASP A 621 29.66 -7.00 2.99
C ASP A 621 29.84 -5.77 3.88
N LEU A 622 30.64 -4.81 3.45
CA LEU A 622 30.96 -3.60 4.18
C LEU A 622 29.77 -2.63 4.31
N ASP A 623 28.82 -2.70 3.40
CA ASP A 623 27.60 -1.85 3.41
C ASP A 623 26.57 -2.37 4.41
N ASN A 624 26.64 -3.67 4.74
CA ASN A 624 25.74 -4.34 5.70
C ASN A 624 26.55 -5.09 6.78
N PRO A 625 27.33 -4.42 7.61
CA PRO A 625 28.20 -5.07 8.58
C PRO A 625 27.36 -5.76 9.68
N ALA A 626 27.72 -7.02 9.95
CA ALA A 626 27.11 -7.80 11.04
C ALA A 626 27.84 -7.61 12.38
N ASP A 627 29.11 -7.22 12.32
CA ASP A 627 29.96 -7.02 13.48
C ASP A 627 29.59 -5.77 14.27
N SER A 628 29.75 -5.78 15.55
CA SER A 628 29.47 -4.65 16.43
C SER A 628 30.74 -3.94 16.87
N VAL A 629 30.64 -2.68 17.25
CA VAL A 629 31.73 -1.84 17.72
C VAL A 629 31.57 -1.55 19.20
N PHE A 630 32.50 -2.00 19.99
CA PHE A 630 32.58 -1.77 21.43
C PHE A 630 33.76 -0.86 21.80
N CYS A 631 33.74 -0.29 22.99
CA CYS A 631 34.81 0.56 23.49
C CYS A 631 35.40 -0.01 24.80
N ALA A 632 36.71 -0.18 24.82
CA ALA A 632 37.43 -0.52 26.08
C ALA A 632 38.67 0.37 26.21
N HIS A 633 38.89 0.89 27.40
CA HIS A 633 40.02 1.78 27.72
C HIS A 633 40.17 3.00 26.79
N GLY A 634 39.06 3.50 26.27
CA GLY A 634 39.01 4.67 25.36
C GLY A 634 39.39 4.37 23.91
N ALA A 635 39.47 3.11 23.52
CA ALA A 635 39.65 2.68 22.11
C ALA A 635 38.47 1.80 21.65
N GLY A 636 37.94 2.14 20.49
CA GLY A 636 36.91 1.30 19.83
C GLY A 636 37.56 0.02 19.27
N PHE A 637 36.89 -1.11 19.40
CA PHE A 637 37.28 -2.37 18.80
C PHE A 637 36.08 -3.10 18.21
N VAL A 638 36.30 -3.86 17.16
CA VAL A 638 35.25 -4.62 16.46
C VAL A 638 35.12 -5.97 17.14
N VAL A 639 33.87 -6.36 17.41
CA VAL A 639 33.50 -7.68 17.91
C VAL A 639 32.74 -8.41 16.82
N PRO A 640 33.22 -9.58 16.38
CA PRO A 640 32.56 -10.38 15.36
C PRO A 640 31.12 -10.75 15.75
N TRP A 641 30.24 -10.90 14.77
CA TRP A 641 28.81 -11.13 14.94
C TRP A 641 28.46 -12.32 15.82
N ASP A 642 29.24 -13.39 15.81
CA ASP A 642 29.09 -14.59 16.61
C ASP A 642 29.42 -14.39 18.11
N GLN A 643 30.16 -13.33 18.43
CA GLN A 643 30.62 -13.01 19.80
C GLN A 643 29.87 -11.83 20.42
N VAL A 644 29.09 -11.09 19.68
CA VAL A 644 28.37 -9.89 20.17
C VAL A 644 27.59 -10.16 21.46
N ARG A 645 26.90 -11.31 21.51
CA ARG A 645 26.09 -11.67 22.70
C ARG A 645 26.90 -11.82 23.99
N SER A 646 28.19 -12.15 23.92
CA SER A 646 29.05 -12.24 25.10
C SER A 646 29.53 -10.87 25.58
N HIS A 647 29.40 -9.82 24.78
CA HIS A 647 29.84 -8.46 25.06
C HIS A 647 28.70 -7.48 25.30
N MET A 648 27.44 -7.86 25.00
CA MET A 648 26.27 -6.98 25.11
C MET A 648 26.08 -6.46 26.54
N HIS A 649 25.60 -5.22 26.67
CA HIS A 649 25.41 -4.55 27.96
C HIS A 649 23.97 -4.67 28.49
N VAL A 650 23.02 -5.07 27.66
CA VAL A 650 21.60 -5.24 28.01
C VAL A 650 21.21 -6.70 27.88
N ASP A 651 20.47 -7.21 28.84
CA ASP A 651 19.85 -8.54 28.78
C ASP A 651 18.36 -8.39 28.42
N SER A 652 18.00 -8.74 27.21
CA SER A 652 16.62 -8.68 26.73
C SER A 652 15.68 -9.73 27.36
N GLY A 653 16.27 -10.74 28.01
CA GLY A 653 15.54 -11.92 28.53
C GLY A 653 15.18 -12.96 27.46
N TRP A 654 15.66 -12.83 26.23
CA TRP A 654 15.45 -13.80 25.15
C TRP A 654 15.99 -15.20 25.53
N GLY A 655 15.21 -16.23 25.22
CA GLY A 655 15.62 -17.62 25.49
C GLY A 655 15.52 -18.08 26.97
N LYS A 656 15.16 -17.19 27.89
CA LYS A 656 14.87 -17.58 29.26
C LYS A 656 13.41 -18.01 29.36
N SER A 657 13.16 -19.31 29.56
CA SER A 657 11.81 -19.80 29.85
C SER A 657 11.33 -19.15 31.16
N LYS A 658 10.22 -18.43 31.12
CA LYS A 658 9.51 -17.95 32.31
C LYS A 658 9.07 -19.18 33.09
N SER A 659 9.78 -19.53 34.15
CA SER A 659 9.27 -20.50 35.14
C SER A 659 8.07 -19.84 35.84
N PRO A 660 6.97 -20.58 36.07
CA PRO A 660 5.76 -20.03 36.70
C PRO A 660 5.93 -19.52 38.13
N GLU A 661 7.09 -19.69 38.73
CA GLU A 661 7.34 -19.36 40.14
C GLU A 661 7.97 -17.96 40.36
N GLN A 662 8.24 -17.17 39.33
CA GLN A 662 8.88 -15.85 39.49
C GLN A 662 7.96 -14.63 39.40
N GLU A 663 6.63 -14.79 39.32
CA GLU A 663 5.70 -13.65 39.30
C GLU A 663 5.41 -13.06 40.70
N THR A 664 5.95 -13.57 41.79
CA THR A 664 5.53 -13.15 43.13
C THR A 664 6.62 -12.51 43.99
N GLN A 665 7.76 -12.07 43.46
CA GLN A 665 8.71 -11.26 44.22
C GLN A 665 9.42 -10.19 43.41
N ALA A 666 8.73 -9.14 43.03
CA ALA A 666 9.36 -7.88 42.62
C ALA A 666 9.60 -7.01 43.84
N VAL A 667 10.78 -7.10 44.45
CA VAL A 667 11.17 -6.28 45.60
C VAL A 667 11.63 -4.88 45.09
N PRO A 668 11.11 -3.78 45.63
CA PRO A 668 11.41 -2.40 45.18
C PRO A 668 12.83 -1.91 45.44
N GLN A 669 13.70 -2.67 46.08
CA GLN A 669 15.00 -2.18 46.52
C GLN A 669 16.16 -2.24 45.48
N ARG A 670 15.96 -2.88 44.31
CA ARG A 670 17.03 -2.91 43.28
C ARG A 670 17.07 -1.70 42.36
N ARG A 671 15.99 -0.91 42.30
CA ARG A 671 15.91 0.28 41.40
C ARG A 671 16.86 1.41 41.81
N THR A 672 17.09 1.63 43.12
CA THR A 672 17.95 2.71 43.62
C THR A 672 19.44 2.38 43.49
N ALA A 673 19.84 1.10 43.52
CA ALA A 673 21.24 0.69 43.37
C ALA A 673 21.72 0.75 41.88
N ALA A 674 20.87 0.37 40.91
CA ALA A 674 21.23 0.45 39.50
C ALA A 674 21.35 1.92 39.01
N TYR A 675 20.51 2.83 39.50
CA TYR A 675 20.60 4.27 39.16
C TYR A 675 21.82 4.94 39.76
N ARG A 676 22.27 4.52 40.95
CA ARG A 676 23.53 5.01 41.57
C ARG A 676 24.78 4.47 40.88
N ALA A 677 24.76 3.21 40.45
CA ALA A 677 25.87 2.63 39.71
C ALA A 677 26.13 3.34 38.38
N THR A 678 25.08 3.68 37.63
CA THR A 678 25.18 4.40 36.34
C THR A 678 25.75 5.80 36.52
N LEU A 679 25.45 6.50 37.61
CA LEU A 679 25.99 7.85 37.89
C LEU A 679 27.48 7.77 38.34
N GLU A 680 27.90 6.70 38.99
CA GLU A 680 29.29 6.50 39.38
C GLU A 680 30.14 6.09 38.19
N GLU A 681 29.61 5.28 37.29
CA GLU A 681 30.24 4.92 36.02
C GLU A 681 30.38 6.14 35.09
N ASP A 682 29.35 7.00 35.03
CA ASP A 682 29.42 8.28 34.31
C ASP A 682 30.50 9.23 34.85
N ALA A 683 30.64 9.28 36.17
CA ALA A 683 31.66 10.12 36.80
C ALA A 683 33.07 9.56 36.56
N GLU A 684 33.20 8.24 36.44
CA GLU A 684 34.47 7.57 36.15
C GLU A 684 34.87 7.72 34.69
N LEU A 685 33.93 7.59 33.77
CA LEU A 685 34.10 7.88 32.35
C LEU A 685 34.46 9.35 32.10
N LEU A 686 33.86 10.30 32.84
CA LEU A 686 34.19 11.72 32.75
C LEU A 686 35.63 12.00 33.22
N LYS A 687 36.07 11.34 34.29
CA LYS A 687 37.47 11.46 34.80
C LYS A 687 38.47 10.86 33.83
N ILE A 688 38.17 9.74 33.21
CA ILE A 688 39.01 9.09 32.17
C ILE A 688 39.12 10.02 30.98
N PHE A 689 38.00 10.63 30.57
CA PHE A 689 37.93 11.56 29.46
C PHE A 689 38.75 12.85 29.71
N GLU A 690 38.59 13.49 30.89
CA GLU A 690 39.36 14.70 31.25
C GLU A 690 40.85 14.42 31.35
N ARG A 691 41.23 13.20 31.74
CA ARG A 691 42.65 12.75 31.82
C ARG A 691 43.25 12.54 30.46
N THR A 692 42.46 12.17 29.44
CA THR A 692 42.94 11.84 28.11
C THR A 692 42.92 13.01 27.14
N TYR A 693 41.95 13.92 27.27
CA TYR A 693 41.70 15.01 26.31
C TYR A 693 41.68 16.42 26.93
N GLY A 694 41.89 16.55 28.24
CA GLY A 694 41.86 17.82 28.98
C GLY A 694 40.44 18.28 29.34
N PRO A 695 40.33 19.33 30.18
CA PRO A 695 39.06 19.78 30.76
C PRO A 695 38.10 20.32 29.67
N ILE A 696 36.85 19.91 29.72
CA ILE A 696 35.79 20.33 28.80
C ILE A 696 35.41 21.76 29.05
N LYS A 697 35.72 22.67 28.14
CA LYS A 697 35.24 24.04 28.15
C LYS A 697 33.77 24.10 27.68
N ARG A 698 32.85 23.85 28.59
CA ARG A 698 31.43 24.19 28.38
C ARG A 698 31.10 25.45 29.10
N ASP A 699 30.34 26.34 28.42
CA ASP A 699 29.79 27.54 29.06
C ASP A 699 28.62 27.09 29.96
N PRO A 700 28.78 27.11 31.31
CA PRO A 700 27.72 26.61 32.22
C PRO A 700 26.49 27.54 32.26
N LEU A 701 26.52 28.70 31.59
CA LEU A 701 25.47 29.72 31.62
C LEU A 701 24.53 29.68 30.41
N ALA A 702 24.79 28.84 29.43
CA ALA A 702 23.91 28.72 28.26
C ALA A 702 22.50 28.19 28.61
N ALA A 703 22.39 27.36 29.66
CA ALA A 703 21.11 26.82 30.15
C ALA A 703 20.31 27.78 31.03
N PHE A 704 20.89 28.92 31.46
CA PHE A 704 20.27 29.87 32.39
C PHE A 704 20.06 31.28 31.80
N ARG A 705 19.94 31.40 30.50
CA ARG A 705 19.48 32.70 29.95
C ARG A 705 18.00 32.84 30.25
N PRO A 706 17.56 33.87 31.00
CA PRO A 706 16.13 34.07 31.30
C PRO A 706 15.39 34.37 30.00
N VAL A 707 14.41 33.58 29.72
CA VAL A 707 13.40 33.87 28.72
C VAL A 707 12.66 35.12 29.18
N GLN A 708 12.67 36.16 28.39
CA GLN A 708 11.94 37.42 28.69
C GLN A 708 10.49 37.08 28.97
N LYS A 709 10.04 37.36 30.20
CA LYS A 709 8.64 37.30 30.59
C LYS A 709 7.84 38.27 29.70
N ARG A 710 7.00 37.70 28.81
CA ARG A 710 5.90 38.46 28.21
C ARG A 710 4.93 38.79 29.35
N GLU A 711 4.61 40.09 29.51
CA GLU A 711 3.60 40.57 30.42
C GLU A 711 2.26 39.84 30.12
N ARG A 712 1.62 39.33 31.18
CA ARG A 712 0.28 38.80 31.11
C ARG A 712 -0.69 39.93 30.86
N PRO A 713 -1.60 39.88 29.89
CA PRO A 713 -2.70 40.83 29.81
C PRO A 713 -3.64 40.63 30.99
N ASP A 714 -4.13 41.74 31.55
CA ASP A 714 -5.11 41.76 32.63
C ASP A 714 -6.39 41.03 32.22
N PHE A 715 -6.86 40.16 33.11
CA PHE A 715 -8.03 39.31 32.93
C PHE A 715 -9.29 40.16 33.22
N ASP A 716 -10.07 40.45 32.18
CA ASP A 716 -11.42 41.03 32.31
C ASP A 716 -12.48 39.93 32.27
N ALA A 717 -13.15 39.70 33.38
CA ALA A 717 -14.07 38.59 33.62
C ALA A 717 -15.46 38.75 32.96
N GLN A 718 -15.69 39.80 32.14
CA GLN A 718 -17.01 40.10 31.59
C GLN A 718 -17.26 39.74 30.11
N GLN A 719 -16.32 39.07 29.42
CA GLN A 719 -16.54 38.61 28.04
C GLN A 719 -16.26 37.13 27.90
N TRP A 720 -17.14 36.30 28.44
CA TRP A 720 -17.13 34.87 28.19
C TRP A 720 -18.12 34.55 27.07
N GLU A 721 -17.66 34.52 25.84
CA GLU A 721 -18.32 33.73 24.80
C GLU A 721 -18.16 32.23 25.15
N ILE A 722 -19.27 31.44 25.12
CA ILE A 722 -19.23 29.99 25.32
C ILE A 722 -18.55 29.39 24.09
N LEU A 723 -17.25 29.20 24.17
CA LEU A 723 -16.49 28.51 23.13
C LEU A 723 -16.81 27.02 23.14
N PRO A 724 -16.95 26.36 21.97
CA PRO A 724 -17.20 24.93 21.91
C PRO A 724 -16.06 24.16 22.60
N GLU A 725 -16.45 23.24 23.50
CA GLU A 725 -15.53 22.40 24.25
C GLU A 725 -15.20 21.13 23.47
N TYR A 726 -13.91 20.80 23.37
CA TYR A 726 -13.42 19.55 22.78
C TYR A 726 -12.85 18.66 23.87
N LEU A 727 -13.25 17.37 23.84
CA LEU A 727 -12.72 16.34 24.73
C LEU A 727 -12.04 15.26 23.89
N LEU A 728 -10.74 15.16 24.03
CA LEU A 728 -9.92 14.11 23.42
C LEU A 728 -9.71 13.01 24.46
N VAL A 729 -9.92 11.76 24.08
CA VAL A 729 -9.84 10.60 24.98
C VAL A 729 -8.87 9.58 24.40
N ASP A 730 -7.83 9.23 25.15
CA ASP A 730 -6.98 8.10 24.80
C ASP A 730 -7.68 6.80 25.15
N GLY A 731 -8.16 6.08 24.15
CA GLY A 731 -9.02 4.92 24.31
C GLY A 731 -8.37 3.77 25.06
N TYR A 732 -7.13 3.42 24.71
CA TYR A 732 -6.47 2.31 25.39
C TYR A 732 -6.00 2.67 26.80
N ASN A 733 -5.54 3.88 27.03
CA ASN A 733 -5.21 4.34 28.37
C ASN A 733 -6.44 4.29 29.30
N ILE A 734 -7.61 4.65 28.80
CA ILE A 734 -8.86 4.57 29.57
C ILE A 734 -9.31 3.11 29.77
N ILE A 735 -9.28 2.27 28.72
CA ILE A 735 -9.65 0.85 28.82
C ILE A 735 -8.81 0.15 29.91
N PHE A 736 -7.51 0.38 29.95
CA PHE A 736 -6.64 -0.28 30.92
C PHE A 736 -6.66 0.37 32.31
N ALA A 737 -7.12 1.63 32.42
CA ALA A 737 -7.21 2.32 33.69
C ALA A 737 -8.54 2.05 34.44
N TRP A 738 -9.60 1.63 33.73
CA TRP A 738 -10.91 1.34 34.35
C TRP A 738 -11.09 -0.16 34.61
N ASP A 739 -11.28 -0.58 35.84
CA ASP A 739 -11.28 -1.99 36.23
C ASP A 739 -12.26 -2.86 35.44
N GLU A 740 -13.48 -2.35 35.15
CA GLU A 740 -14.50 -3.06 34.39
C GLU A 740 -14.09 -3.29 32.92
N LEU A 741 -13.52 -2.28 32.28
CA LEU A 741 -13.07 -2.35 30.87
C LEU A 741 -11.77 -3.18 30.77
N ASN A 742 -10.88 -3.08 31.76
CA ASN A 742 -9.66 -3.86 31.81
C ASN A 742 -9.95 -5.36 31.98
N ALA A 743 -10.95 -5.70 32.78
CA ALA A 743 -11.41 -7.09 32.91
C ALA A 743 -11.94 -7.61 31.58
N LEU A 744 -12.78 -6.83 30.89
CA LEU A 744 -13.33 -7.19 29.58
C LEU A 744 -12.25 -7.27 28.49
N ALA A 745 -11.24 -6.42 28.54
CA ALA A 745 -10.12 -6.40 27.58
C ALA A 745 -9.24 -7.65 27.65
N LYS A 746 -9.22 -8.36 28.80
CA LYS A 746 -8.52 -9.64 28.93
C LYS A 746 -9.18 -10.77 28.15
N ASP A 747 -10.50 -10.70 27.99
CA ASP A 747 -11.28 -11.69 27.24
C ASP A 747 -11.40 -11.29 25.76
N SER A 748 -11.71 -10.01 25.50
CA SER A 748 -11.84 -9.45 24.16
C SER A 748 -11.56 -7.94 24.15
N LEU A 749 -10.46 -7.54 23.53
CA LEU A 749 -10.12 -6.13 23.39
C LEU A 749 -11.14 -5.35 22.54
N GLU A 750 -11.73 -6.02 21.54
CA GLU A 750 -12.76 -5.46 20.68
C GLU A 750 -14.07 -5.19 21.47
N ALA A 751 -14.48 -6.11 22.32
CA ALA A 751 -15.63 -5.91 23.20
C ALA A 751 -15.40 -4.76 24.18
N ALA A 752 -14.19 -4.60 24.71
CA ALA A 752 -13.83 -3.47 25.59
C ALA A 752 -13.87 -2.12 24.85
N ARG A 753 -13.42 -2.07 23.58
CA ARG A 753 -13.53 -0.87 22.74
C ARG A 753 -14.98 -0.46 22.50
N HIS A 754 -15.83 -1.40 22.07
CA HIS A 754 -17.25 -1.14 21.85
C HIS A 754 -17.94 -0.66 23.13
N LYS A 755 -17.63 -1.29 24.25
CA LYS A 755 -18.18 -0.90 25.56
C LYS A 755 -17.75 0.52 25.95
N LEU A 756 -16.49 0.91 25.72
CA LEU A 756 -16.03 2.27 25.96
C LEU A 756 -16.73 3.26 25.02
N MET A 757 -16.88 2.93 23.74
CA MET A 757 -17.59 3.79 22.76
C MET A 757 -19.04 4.04 23.19
N ASP A 758 -19.77 3.01 23.65
CA ASP A 758 -21.14 3.15 24.14
C ASP A 758 -21.24 4.06 25.38
N ILE A 759 -20.33 3.89 26.35
CA ILE A 759 -20.24 4.73 27.54
C ILE A 759 -20.01 6.20 27.16
N LEU A 760 -19.08 6.44 26.22
CA LEU A 760 -18.73 7.79 25.78
C LEU A 760 -19.81 8.45 24.92
N CYS A 761 -20.59 7.67 24.17
CA CYS A 761 -21.78 8.16 23.47
C CYS A 761 -22.83 8.71 24.45
N ASN A 762 -23.10 7.97 25.54
CA ASN A 762 -24.03 8.43 26.59
C ASN A 762 -23.51 9.69 27.28
N TYR A 763 -22.21 9.73 27.58
CA TYR A 763 -21.57 10.89 28.18
C TYR A 763 -21.67 12.14 27.29
N GLN A 764 -21.32 12.00 25.99
CA GLN A 764 -21.39 13.07 24.99
C GLN A 764 -22.82 13.60 24.83
N GLY A 765 -23.80 12.70 24.75
CA GLY A 765 -25.23 13.06 24.62
C GLY A 765 -25.74 13.96 25.75
N TYR A 766 -25.18 13.79 26.96
CA TYR A 766 -25.52 14.61 28.15
C TYR A 766 -24.73 15.92 28.18
N GLN A 767 -23.38 15.85 27.96
CA GLN A 767 -22.46 17.02 28.09
C GLN A 767 -22.47 17.91 26.87
N LYS A 768 -22.86 17.41 25.70
CA LYS A 768 -22.90 18.12 24.41
C LYS A 768 -21.54 18.73 23.99
N CYS A 769 -20.42 18.10 24.38
CA CYS A 769 -19.09 18.46 23.95
C CYS A 769 -18.71 17.76 22.63
N ASN A 770 -17.70 18.24 21.89
CA ASN A 770 -17.14 17.53 20.74
C ASN A 770 -16.16 16.46 21.26
N LEU A 771 -16.57 15.19 21.24
CA LEU A 771 -15.79 14.09 21.78
C LEU A 771 -15.07 13.34 20.68
N ILE A 772 -13.75 13.21 20.80
CA ILE A 772 -12.88 12.47 19.89
C ILE A 772 -12.17 11.38 20.69
N LEU A 773 -12.51 10.13 20.41
CA LEU A 773 -11.91 8.96 21.02
C LEU A 773 -10.81 8.44 20.10
N VAL A 774 -9.58 8.29 20.60
CA VAL A 774 -8.41 7.92 19.82
C VAL A 774 -7.92 6.54 20.24
N PHE A 775 -7.71 5.64 19.27
CA PHE A 775 -7.11 4.33 19.48
C PHE A 775 -5.84 4.19 18.65
N ASP A 776 -4.79 3.64 19.25
CA ASP A 776 -3.59 3.27 18.53
C ASP A 776 -3.85 2.18 17.49
N ALA A 777 -3.49 2.43 16.24
CA ALA A 777 -3.64 1.48 15.14
C ALA A 777 -2.78 0.22 15.31
N TYR A 778 -1.69 0.30 16.05
CA TYR A 778 -0.76 -0.82 16.25
C TYR A 778 -1.41 -2.07 16.88
N ARG A 779 -2.59 -1.92 17.50
CA ARG A 779 -3.40 -3.03 18.07
C ARG A 779 -4.58 -3.46 17.19
N VAL A 780 -4.72 -2.87 15.99
CA VAL A 780 -5.74 -3.22 14.99
C VAL A 780 -5.01 -3.58 13.70
N PRO A 781 -4.74 -4.86 13.43
CA PRO A 781 -3.99 -5.26 12.23
C PRO A 781 -4.67 -4.78 10.94
N GLY A 782 -3.92 -4.05 10.10
CA GLY A 782 -4.35 -3.67 8.76
C GLY A 782 -5.11 -2.34 8.64
N SER A 783 -5.09 -1.46 9.66
CA SER A 783 -5.75 -0.14 9.56
C SER A 783 -4.81 0.92 8.98
N PRO A 784 -5.19 1.56 7.86
CA PRO A 784 -4.44 2.70 7.29
C PRO A 784 -4.66 4.02 8.03
N GLY A 785 -5.19 3.98 9.25
CA GLY A 785 -5.76 5.12 9.95
C GLY A 785 -7.16 5.45 9.43
N SER A 786 -8.16 5.43 10.29
CA SER A 786 -9.52 5.80 9.93
C SER A 786 -10.11 6.75 10.95
N ILE A 787 -10.94 7.67 10.47
CA ILE A 787 -11.81 8.49 11.32
C ILE A 787 -13.22 8.04 11.03
N GLU A 788 -13.86 7.48 12.04
CA GLU A 788 -15.22 6.95 11.95
C GLU A 788 -16.14 7.77 12.87
N GLN A 789 -17.36 7.98 12.43
CA GLN A 789 -18.38 8.52 13.30
C GLN A 789 -19.17 7.37 13.92
N TYR A 790 -18.97 7.15 15.22
CA TYR A 790 -19.75 6.19 16.00
C TYR A 790 -20.85 6.93 16.77
N HIS A 791 -22.11 6.81 16.29
CA HIS A 791 -23.24 7.58 16.77
C HIS A 791 -22.97 9.10 16.86
N ASN A 792 -22.74 9.62 18.05
CA ASN A 792 -22.53 11.04 18.34
C ASN A 792 -21.08 11.39 18.71
N ILE A 793 -20.15 10.45 18.63
CA ILE A 793 -18.73 10.67 18.91
C ILE A 793 -17.88 10.39 17.65
N HIS A 794 -16.71 11.00 17.56
CA HIS A 794 -15.70 10.68 16.56
C HIS A 794 -14.71 9.67 17.12
N VAL A 795 -14.49 8.55 16.39
CA VAL A 795 -13.51 7.54 16.76
C VAL A 795 -12.39 7.57 15.73
N VAL A 796 -11.19 7.75 16.20
CA VAL A 796 -9.99 7.83 15.39
C VAL A 796 -9.13 6.60 15.68
N TYR A 797 -8.81 5.86 14.65
CA TYR A 797 -7.74 4.87 14.67
C TYR A 797 -6.53 5.51 14.03
N THR A 798 -5.45 5.68 14.77
CA THR A 798 -4.24 6.34 14.27
C THR A 798 -3.60 5.51 13.15
N LYS A 799 -2.72 6.12 12.36
CA LYS A 799 -1.92 5.38 11.37
C LYS A 799 -0.92 4.48 12.10
N GLU A 800 -0.46 3.42 11.44
CA GLU A 800 0.42 2.39 11.99
C GLU A 800 1.73 2.92 12.63
N ALA A 801 2.18 4.11 12.25
CA ALA A 801 3.34 4.81 12.83
C ALA A 801 2.98 5.98 13.77
N GLU A 802 1.71 6.28 14.00
CA GLU A 802 1.22 7.39 14.80
C GLU A 802 0.57 6.86 16.09
N THR A 803 1.10 7.22 17.25
CA THR A 803 0.46 6.87 18.53
C THR A 803 -0.74 7.77 18.83
N ALA A 804 -1.64 7.30 19.71
CA ALA A 804 -2.74 8.13 20.18
C ALA A 804 -2.24 9.44 20.78
N ASP A 805 -1.12 9.39 21.52
CA ASP A 805 -0.48 10.56 22.14
C ASP A 805 -0.06 11.60 21.09
N MET A 806 0.59 11.17 20.00
CA MET A 806 1.02 12.06 18.90
C MET A 806 -0.17 12.70 18.20
N PHE A 807 -1.21 11.93 17.95
CA PHE A 807 -2.44 12.43 17.34
C PHE A 807 -3.11 13.46 18.26
N ILE A 808 -3.23 13.15 19.56
CA ILE A 808 -3.82 14.04 20.56
C ILE A 808 -3.00 15.33 20.69
N GLU A 809 -1.67 15.25 20.70
CA GLU A 809 -0.78 16.40 20.70
C GLU A 809 -0.99 17.30 19.47
N HIS A 810 -0.99 16.70 18.28
CA HIS A 810 -1.18 17.40 17.01
C HIS A 810 -2.55 18.10 16.96
N VAL A 811 -3.62 17.40 17.29
CA VAL A 811 -4.98 17.94 17.32
C VAL A 811 -5.12 19.04 18.40
N THR A 812 -4.49 18.86 19.56
CA THR A 812 -4.49 19.87 20.65
C THR A 812 -3.79 21.14 20.21
N HIS A 813 -2.70 21.04 19.45
CA HIS A 813 -2.00 22.19 18.88
C HIS A 813 -2.82 22.93 17.81
N GLU A 814 -3.54 22.18 16.96
CA GLU A 814 -4.37 22.79 15.91
C GLU A 814 -5.65 23.41 16.45
N ILE A 815 -6.35 22.71 17.36
CA ILE A 815 -7.65 23.15 17.89
C ILE A 815 -7.47 24.15 19.04
N GLY A 816 -6.35 24.10 19.78
CA GLY A 816 -6.13 24.88 20.99
C GLY A 816 -6.08 26.41 20.80
N LYS A 817 -5.93 26.90 19.56
CA LYS A 817 -5.96 28.33 19.25
C LYS A 817 -7.38 28.89 19.27
N GLY A 818 -7.90 29.22 20.46
CA GLY A 818 -9.20 29.86 20.62
C GLY A 818 -10.36 28.94 20.96
N ARG A 819 -10.11 27.71 21.41
CA ARG A 819 -11.12 26.73 21.82
C ARG A 819 -10.72 26.11 23.17
N ARG A 820 -11.70 25.56 23.89
CA ARG A 820 -11.44 24.89 25.16
C ARG A 820 -11.22 23.39 24.89
N VAL A 821 -10.00 22.93 25.12
CA VAL A 821 -9.63 21.52 24.89
C VAL A 821 -9.33 20.85 26.21
N ARG A 822 -9.95 19.66 26.42
CA ARG A 822 -9.67 18.75 27.54
C ARG A 822 -9.12 17.44 26.98
N VAL A 823 -8.19 16.84 27.68
CA VAL A 823 -7.58 15.54 27.29
C VAL A 823 -7.67 14.58 28.46
N ALA A 824 -8.32 13.44 28.23
CA ALA A 824 -8.46 12.35 29.19
C ALA A 824 -7.44 11.24 28.89
N THR A 825 -6.40 11.14 29.74
CA THR A 825 -5.33 10.14 29.64
C THR A 825 -4.79 9.79 31.04
N SER A 826 -4.20 8.60 31.18
CA SER A 826 -3.49 8.19 32.40
C SER A 826 -1.98 8.41 32.35
N ASP A 827 -1.42 8.75 31.17
CA ASP A 827 0.02 8.91 31.00
C ASP A 827 0.56 10.20 31.65
N GLY A 828 1.62 10.02 32.44
CA GLY A 828 2.24 11.11 33.18
C GLY A 828 3.15 12.04 32.34
N MET A 829 3.66 11.57 31.20
CA MET A 829 4.57 12.34 30.32
C MET A 829 3.82 13.27 29.36
N GLU A 830 2.65 12.86 28.87
CA GLU A 830 1.73 13.75 28.12
C GLU A 830 1.35 15.01 28.89
N GLN A 831 1.45 14.97 30.23
CA GLN A 831 1.07 16.09 31.13
C GLN A 831 1.83 17.37 30.82
N ILE A 832 3.11 17.28 30.47
CA ILE A 832 3.98 18.46 30.27
C ILE A 832 3.72 19.09 28.91
N ILE A 833 3.41 18.28 27.90
CA ILE A 833 3.21 18.72 26.50
C ILE A 833 1.82 19.36 26.35
N ILE A 834 0.79 18.75 26.91
CA ILE A 834 -0.60 19.23 26.88
C ILE A 834 -0.74 20.58 27.60
N LEU A 835 -0.09 20.74 28.75
CA LEU A 835 -0.04 22.03 29.47
C LEU A 835 0.68 23.12 28.72
N GLY A 836 1.69 22.76 27.90
CA GLY A 836 2.43 23.71 27.07
C GLY A 836 1.58 24.31 25.94
N HIS A 837 0.52 23.65 25.52
CA HIS A 837 -0.39 24.05 24.44
C HIS A 837 -1.74 24.63 24.93
N GLY A 838 -1.93 24.76 26.26
CA GLY A 838 -3.11 25.44 26.84
C GLY A 838 -4.36 24.55 27.00
N ALA A 839 -4.23 23.23 26.84
CA ALA A 839 -5.31 22.28 27.09
C ALA A 839 -5.39 21.85 28.57
N LEU A 840 -6.59 21.48 29.03
CA LEU A 840 -6.83 21.00 30.38
C LEU A 840 -6.77 19.48 30.42
N ARG A 841 -5.93 18.94 31.29
CA ARG A 841 -5.84 17.49 31.50
C ARG A 841 -6.90 16.99 32.47
N VAL A 842 -7.48 15.81 32.15
CA VAL A 842 -8.32 15.02 33.03
C VAL A 842 -7.68 13.66 33.23
N SER A 843 -7.36 13.27 34.47
CA SER A 843 -6.82 11.92 34.70
C SER A 843 -7.88 10.85 34.45
N ALA A 844 -7.48 9.63 34.04
CA ALA A 844 -8.41 8.54 33.79
C ALA A 844 -9.34 8.26 34.99
N ARG A 845 -8.86 8.41 36.20
CA ARG A 845 -9.66 8.28 37.43
C ARG A 845 -10.69 9.41 37.59
N MET A 846 -10.30 10.67 37.38
CA MET A 846 -11.22 11.80 37.45
C MET A 846 -12.26 11.71 36.36
N PHE A 847 -11.85 11.28 35.16
CA PHE A 847 -12.77 11.07 34.04
C PHE A 847 -13.77 9.94 34.31
N HIS A 848 -13.34 8.85 34.96
CA HIS A 848 -14.24 7.78 35.40
C HIS A 848 -15.30 8.29 36.39
N GLU A 849 -14.90 9.06 37.40
CA GLU A 849 -15.83 9.65 38.37
C GLU A 849 -16.81 10.62 37.70
N GLU A 850 -16.36 11.40 36.72
CA GLU A 850 -17.20 12.30 35.92
C GLU A 850 -18.21 11.54 35.06
N VAL A 851 -17.79 10.48 34.35
CA VAL A 851 -18.69 9.61 33.57
C VAL A 851 -19.71 8.91 34.44
N GLN A 852 -19.32 8.35 35.57
CA GLN A 852 -20.25 7.72 36.52
C GLN A 852 -21.29 8.71 37.09
N ASN A 853 -20.90 9.96 37.34
CA ASN A 853 -21.85 10.99 37.77
C ASN A 853 -22.82 11.35 36.68
N VAL A 854 -22.39 11.46 35.42
CA VAL A 854 -23.29 11.68 34.29
C VAL A 854 -24.25 10.51 34.12
N GLU A 855 -23.79 9.27 34.20
CA GLU A 855 -24.68 8.09 34.16
C GLU A 855 -25.74 8.09 35.27
N LYS A 856 -25.37 8.49 36.49
CA LYS A 856 -26.35 8.63 37.59
C LYS A 856 -27.37 9.70 37.26
N GLN A 857 -26.98 10.82 36.66
CA GLN A 857 -27.90 11.89 36.27
C GLN A 857 -28.81 11.46 35.11
N ILE A 858 -28.28 10.76 34.11
CA ILE A 858 -29.07 10.18 33.02
C ILE A 858 -30.12 9.21 33.59
N ARG A 859 -29.74 8.33 34.51
CA ARG A 859 -30.69 7.40 35.18
C ARG A 859 -31.81 8.13 35.92
N LYS A 860 -31.51 9.22 36.65
CA LYS A 860 -32.52 10.05 37.32
C LYS A 860 -33.48 10.71 36.31
N LEU A 861 -32.94 11.24 35.20
CA LEU A 861 -33.77 11.82 34.14
C LEU A 861 -34.71 10.79 33.50
N VAL A 862 -34.22 9.57 33.26
CA VAL A 862 -35.04 8.47 32.68
C VAL A 862 -36.09 7.96 33.67
N GLN A 863 -35.81 8.01 34.98
CA GLN A 863 -36.77 7.58 36.05
C GLN A 863 -37.75 8.66 36.44
N GLY A 864 -37.65 9.88 35.89
CA GLY A 864 -38.58 10.97 36.17
C GLY A 864 -38.40 11.61 37.57
N GLU A 865 -37.25 11.41 38.19
CA GLU A 865 -36.85 11.95 39.51
C GLU A 865 -36.01 13.24 39.37
N ALA A 866 -36.31 14.11 38.42
CA ALA A 866 -35.60 15.39 38.25
C ALA A 866 -36.46 16.54 38.75
#